data_1d6b40965a677181a780f0e548141249
#
_entry.id   1d6b40965a677181a780f0e548141249
#
_cell.length_a   1.000
_cell.length_b   1.000
_cell.length_c   1.000
_cell.angle_alpha   90.00
_cell.angle_beta   90.00
_cell.angle_gamma   90.00
#
_symmetry.space_group_name_H-M   'P 1'
#
loop_
_entity.id
_entity.type
_entity.pdbx_description
1 polymer ?
#
loop_
_entity_poly.entity_id
_entity_poly.type
_entity_poly.pdbx_seq_one_letter_code
_entity_poly.pdbx_strand_id
1 'polypeptide(L)'
;MKSFLEYVAEDIIQKYGTDLSRTAVVFPNKRASLFLNDKLARLTNGKPLWSPAYITISELFRQQSPLSVADPIKLVCDLHKSFCLHTGSEETLDKFYGWGQLLISDFDDIDKNMADADRVFANLRDIHELDDLSYLTDEQRELLKHFFSHFTEEHETELKQRFLRLWSHFIDIYHDFNGRLAQQGLAYEGALYRSVVTSHPSPLTSHHSEYDRYLFVGFNLLQKVEQQFFSQLQKAGKAYFYWDFDDYYMHNHEAGRYIATYLKYFPNELDSQNDDIYKNFQHPKEITYLAAPTEHIQARFVSSWLRDQQRYKDGRKTAIVLCNEQLLPTVIHCLPDEVEKVNVTTGYPLSQTPVASFIQRYYDMLLGGSSPRLVRAFKRHPYYKYVEEKQEAGSKKQEITLELCKMLRQIAQGAKDEITDPLFQESLFRAYTLINRLNALIESGDLQVTNTTLQRLVNQLIQQTTIPFHGEPAEGIQVMGVLETRNLDFDHVLLLSCNEGNMPKGVNDSSFIPHNIRQAYELTTVENKVSIYAYYFHRLLQRAKDVTILWNNATEDGQRGEMSRFMLQLMVESGQTITQHALQSGKTIARYTPDAIEKTEHVLKLLYQQFTGNDTLLSPSAINKYMRCPLQFYYRYIAGIKEPDEPDDEQELDNRIFGNIFHQAADTLYHQLPKHVTRESLDQLLKSKIAIEKAVDDAFHQELPYAVMGGLHLINREVIIRYLRQLIEIDKALTPFDILGLECDVTREFSPLTTHHSPLRIGGRIDRLDQMSDGRIRVVDYKTGSRKLKALGSVEDIFDPAKIHDHSDYYLQTFTYADIVSRQESSPVSPALLFIQHAASKDYDPTLCFGKERILDIREYSERFCELLEAKVNEIFSQNIPFTPTTDLKVCRTCPYLQMCRR
;
A
#
# COMPACT_ATOMS: atom_id res chain seq x y z
N MET A 1 -27.67 -23.57 -22.66
CA MET A 1 -26.68 -24.24 -23.55
C MET A 1 -25.99 -25.35 -22.77
N LYS A 2 -25.51 -26.41 -23.43
CA LYS A 2 -24.61 -27.38 -22.79
C LYS A 2 -23.26 -26.71 -22.49
N SER A 3 -22.64 -27.06 -21.38
CA SER A 3 -21.29 -26.61 -21.04
C SER A 3 -20.23 -27.41 -21.79
N PHE A 4 -19.01 -26.85 -21.93
CA PHE A 4 -17.86 -27.53 -22.51
C PHE A 4 -17.61 -28.90 -21.83
N LEU A 5 -17.64 -28.94 -20.51
CA LEU A 5 -17.42 -30.16 -19.74
C LEU A 5 -18.55 -31.21 -19.91
N GLU A 6 -19.77 -30.81 -20.33
CA GLU A 6 -20.80 -31.76 -20.71
C GLU A 6 -20.46 -32.49 -22.00
N TYR A 7 -20.00 -31.77 -23.03
CA TYR A 7 -19.53 -32.38 -24.27
C TYR A 7 -18.34 -33.30 -24.03
N VAL A 8 -17.39 -32.91 -23.21
CA VAL A 8 -16.22 -33.71 -22.78
C VAL A 8 -16.69 -34.99 -22.07
N ALA A 9 -17.64 -34.87 -21.14
CA ALA A 9 -18.17 -36.02 -20.40
C ALA A 9 -18.90 -37.02 -21.31
N GLU A 10 -19.72 -36.52 -22.25
CA GLU A 10 -20.41 -37.34 -23.23
C GLU A 10 -19.42 -38.12 -24.11
N ASP A 11 -18.40 -37.46 -24.66
CA ASP A 11 -17.38 -38.10 -25.50
C ASP A 11 -16.57 -39.14 -24.71
N ILE A 12 -16.19 -38.86 -23.47
CA ILE A 12 -15.48 -39.80 -22.58
C ILE A 12 -16.31 -41.08 -22.38
N ILE A 13 -17.60 -40.93 -22.01
CA ILE A 13 -18.49 -42.10 -21.78
C ILE A 13 -18.72 -42.87 -23.09
N GLN A 14 -18.88 -42.16 -24.21
CA GLN A 14 -19.09 -42.80 -25.50
C GLN A 14 -17.84 -43.60 -25.97
N LYS A 15 -16.63 -43.07 -25.77
CA LYS A 15 -15.37 -43.71 -26.21
C LYS A 15 -14.86 -44.77 -25.24
N TYR A 16 -15.01 -44.58 -23.96
CA TYR A 16 -14.33 -45.38 -22.93
C TYR A 16 -15.27 -46.13 -21.97
N GLY A 17 -16.58 -45.84 -22.01
CA GLY A 17 -17.56 -46.47 -21.12
C GLY A 17 -17.52 -45.93 -19.68
N THR A 18 -17.96 -46.76 -18.75
CA THR A 18 -18.11 -46.40 -17.34
C THR A 18 -16.92 -46.83 -16.44
N ASP A 19 -15.99 -47.61 -16.95
CA ASP A 19 -14.74 -47.92 -16.23
C ASP A 19 -13.62 -47.03 -16.71
N LEU A 20 -13.37 -45.97 -15.92
CA LEU A 20 -12.33 -44.97 -16.17
C LEU A 20 -11.15 -45.09 -15.19
N SER A 21 -11.06 -46.19 -14.42
CA SER A 21 -10.06 -46.39 -13.36
C SER A 21 -8.60 -46.24 -13.85
N ARG A 22 -8.35 -46.60 -15.14
CA ARG A 22 -7.02 -46.47 -15.77
C ARG A 22 -6.88 -45.22 -16.65
N THR A 23 -7.75 -44.25 -16.44
CA THR A 23 -7.75 -42.96 -17.17
C THR A 23 -7.38 -41.83 -16.22
N ALA A 24 -6.42 -41.02 -16.59
CA ALA A 24 -6.09 -39.75 -15.90
C ALA A 24 -6.66 -38.58 -16.70
N VAL A 25 -7.46 -37.73 -16.06
CA VAL A 25 -7.91 -36.45 -16.65
C VAL A 25 -7.05 -35.34 -16.07
N VAL A 26 -6.31 -34.67 -16.95
CA VAL A 26 -5.35 -33.65 -16.57
C VAL A 26 -5.93 -32.27 -16.87
N PHE A 27 -5.98 -31.42 -15.84
CA PHE A 27 -6.48 -30.06 -15.91
C PHE A 27 -5.38 -29.03 -15.60
N PRO A 28 -5.52 -27.77 -16.08
CA PRO A 28 -4.68 -26.66 -15.60
C PRO A 28 -4.91 -26.36 -14.11
N ASN A 29 -6.13 -26.57 -13.60
CA ASN A 29 -6.47 -26.45 -12.18
C ASN A 29 -7.45 -27.56 -11.74
N LYS A 30 -7.49 -27.83 -10.44
CA LYS A 30 -8.24 -28.96 -9.87
C LYS A 30 -9.76 -28.77 -9.84
N ARG A 31 -10.27 -27.54 -10.00
CA ARG A 31 -11.69 -27.23 -9.83
C ARG A 31 -12.58 -27.85 -10.92
N ALA A 32 -12.15 -27.75 -12.16
CA ALA A 32 -12.91 -28.29 -13.30
C ALA A 32 -13.22 -29.81 -13.14
N SER A 33 -12.37 -30.53 -12.40
CA SER A 33 -12.58 -31.97 -12.13
C SER A 33 -13.87 -32.24 -11.36
N LEU A 34 -14.26 -31.38 -10.43
CA LEU A 34 -15.48 -31.56 -9.64
C LEU A 34 -16.74 -31.44 -10.51
N PHE A 35 -16.73 -30.49 -11.44
CA PHE A 35 -17.81 -30.28 -12.38
C PHE A 35 -17.86 -31.41 -13.41
N LEU A 36 -16.69 -31.86 -13.93
CA LEU A 36 -16.66 -33.00 -14.83
C LEU A 36 -17.17 -34.27 -14.17
N ASN A 37 -16.77 -34.53 -12.91
CA ASN A 37 -17.22 -35.70 -12.16
C ASN A 37 -18.73 -35.71 -11.96
N ASP A 38 -19.35 -34.56 -11.60
CA ASP A 38 -20.80 -34.44 -11.52
C ASP A 38 -21.49 -34.74 -12.87
N LYS A 39 -20.94 -34.26 -13.99
CA LYS A 39 -21.49 -34.55 -15.34
C LYS A 39 -21.35 -36.02 -15.70
N LEU A 40 -20.19 -36.63 -15.45
CA LEU A 40 -20.00 -38.08 -15.69
C LEU A 40 -20.98 -38.91 -14.86
N ALA A 41 -21.14 -38.59 -13.58
CA ALA A 41 -22.08 -39.28 -12.71
C ALA A 41 -23.53 -39.20 -13.21
N ARG A 42 -23.98 -38.04 -13.70
CA ARG A 42 -25.33 -37.85 -14.25
C ARG A 42 -25.58 -38.66 -15.53
N LEU A 43 -24.56 -38.75 -16.40
CA LEU A 43 -24.66 -39.46 -17.68
C LEU A 43 -24.80 -40.99 -17.49
N THR A 44 -24.36 -41.54 -16.37
CA THR A 44 -24.49 -43.00 -16.11
C THR A 44 -25.90 -43.46 -15.71
N ASN A 45 -26.84 -42.52 -15.51
CA ASN A 45 -28.24 -42.83 -15.15
C ASN A 45 -28.34 -43.83 -13.99
N GLY A 46 -27.53 -43.65 -12.94
CA GLY A 46 -27.53 -44.49 -11.73
C GLY A 46 -26.71 -45.77 -11.83
N LYS A 47 -26.04 -46.04 -12.94
CA LYS A 47 -25.10 -47.19 -13.04
C LYS A 47 -23.80 -46.85 -12.33
N PRO A 48 -23.09 -47.82 -11.73
CA PRO A 48 -21.78 -47.58 -11.14
C PRO A 48 -20.79 -47.01 -12.15
N LEU A 49 -20.05 -45.98 -11.72
CA LEU A 49 -18.94 -45.37 -12.49
C LEU A 49 -17.65 -45.53 -11.69
N TRP A 50 -16.65 -46.12 -12.32
CA TRP A 50 -15.30 -46.05 -11.84
C TRP A 50 -14.68 -44.70 -12.27
N SER A 51 -14.56 -43.76 -11.34
CA SER A 51 -14.08 -42.42 -11.62
C SER A 51 -12.64 -42.42 -12.17
N PRO A 52 -12.30 -41.56 -13.13
CA PRO A 52 -10.92 -41.37 -13.53
C PRO A 52 -10.12 -40.68 -12.41
N ALA A 53 -8.80 -40.78 -12.50
CA ALA A 53 -7.93 -39.94 -11.68
C ALA A 53 -7.96 -38.50 -12.18
N TYR A 54 -8.13 -37.54 -11.29
CA TYR A 54 -8.06 -36.11 -11.61
C TYR A 54 -6.75 -35.53 -11.12
N ILE A 55 -5.92 -35.06 -12.03
CA ILE A 55 -4.56 -34.61 -11.77
C ILE A 55 -4.37 -33.23 -12.39
N THR A 56 -3.69 -32.32 -11.68
CA THR A 56 -3.23 -31.08 -12.29
C THR A 56 -1.92 -31.32 -13.05
N ILE A 57 -1.60 -30.44 -14.01
CA ILE A 57 -0.34 -30.53 -14.74
C ILE A 57 0.87 -30.45 -13.80
N SER A 58 0.83 -29.62 -12.78
CA SER A 58 1.88 -29.50 -11.78
C SER A 58 2.02 -30.78 -10.93
N GLU A 59 0.90 -31.38 -10.49
CA GLU A 59 0.92 -32.68 -9.79
C GLU A 59 1.50 -33.79 -10.68
N LEU A 60 1.14 -33.79 -11.97
CA LEU A 60 1.65 -34.80 -12.92
C LEU A 60 3.17 -34.73 -13.07
N PHE A 61 3.77 -33.52 -13.21
CA PHE A 61 5.21 -33.36 -13.26
C PHE A 61 5.89 -33.76 -11.95
N ARG A 62 5.32 -33.37 -10.80
CA ARG A 62 5.88 -33.71 -9.48
C ARG A 62 5.89 -35.22 -9.21
N GLN A 63 4.87 -35.95 -9.66
CA GLN A 63 4.81 -37.42 -9.54
C GLN A 63 5.90 -38.11 -10.38
N GLN A 64 6.40 -37.47 -11.44
CA GLN A 64 7.42 -38.03 -12.32
C GLN A 64 8.85 -37.65 -11.96
N SER A 65 9.03 -36.76 -10.98
CA SER A 65 10.34 -36.28 -10.55
C SER A 65 10.76 -36.90 -9.22
N PRO A 66 12.03 -37.30 -9.04
CA PRO A 66 12.56 -37.63 -7.74
C PRO A 66 12.83 -36.39 -6.88
N LEU A 67 12.78 -35.18 -7.47
CA LEU A 67 13.01 -33.92 -6.79
C LEU A 67 11.71 -33.36 -6.20
N SER A 68 11.81 -32.65 -5.09
CA SER A 68 10.72 -31.92 -4.46
C SER A 68 10.84 -30.42 -4.72
N VAL A 69 9.71 -29.73 -4.86
CA VAL A 69 9.72 -28.26 -4.99
C VAL A 69 10.11 -27.64 -3.67
N ALA A 70 11.17 -26.84 -3.67
CA ALA A 70 11.69 -26.19 -2.48
C ALA A 70 10.79 -25.03 -2.02
N ASP A 71 10.88 -24.73 -0.72
CA ASP A 71 10.24 -23.56 -0.13
C ASP A 71 10.71 -22.26 -0.81
N PRO A 72 9.82 -21.33 -1.21
CA PRO A 72 10.21 -20.08 -1.88
C PRO A 72 11.20 -19.21 -1.10
N ILE A 73 11.11 -19.17 0.24
CA ILE A 73 12.06 -18.40 1.06
C ILE A 73 13.43 -19.10 1.05
N LYS A 74 13.43 -20.44 1.19
CA LYS A 74 14.66 -21.23 1.11
C LYS A 74 15.34 -21.09 -0.24
N LEU A 75 14.58 -21.04 -1.34
CA LEU A 75 15.14 -20.79 -2.67
C LEU A 75 15.93 -19.48 -2.71
N VAL A 76 15.40 -18.38 -2.16
CA VAL A 76 16.11 -17.10 -2.10
C VAL A 76 17.36 -17.19 -1.22
N CYS A 77 17.28 -17.89 -0.09
CA CYS A 77 18.42 -18.10 0.80
C CYS A 77 19.55 -18.88 0.11
N ASP A 78 19.23 -19.97 -0.58
CA ASP A 78 20.22 -20.80 -1.28
C ASP A 78 20.78 -20.07 -2.52
N LEU A 79 19.95 -19.30 -3.26
CA LEU A 79 20.41 -18.44 -4.33
C LEU A 79 21.36 -17.36 -3.82
N HIS A 80 21.10 -16.75 -2.66
CA HIS A 80 21.98 -15.77 -2.03
C HIS A 80 23.37 -16.36 -1.73
N LYS A 81 23.43 -17.61 -1.23
CA LYS A 81 24.70 -18.32 -1.00
C LYS A 81 25.50 -18.49 -2.30
N SER A 82 24.83 -18.89 -3.39
CA SER A 82 25.45 -19.02 -4.72
C SER A 82 25.90 -17.64 -5.25
N PHE A 83 25.09 -16.61 -5.06
CA PHE A 83 25.40 -15.24 -5.45
C PHE A 83 26.66 -14.71 -4.75
N CYS A 84 26.73 -14.80 -3.42
CA CYS A 84 27.91 -14.36 -2.66
C CYS A 84 29.18 -15.12 -3.04
N LEU A 85 29.05 -16.44 -3.32
CA LEU A 85 30.19 -17.28 -3.72
C LEU A 85 30.81 -16.81 -5.05
N HIS A 86 29.98 -16.55 -6.07
CA HIS A 86 30.46 -16.25 -7.41
C HIS A 86 30.79 -14.77 -7.64
N THR A 87 30.11 -13.88 -6.93
CA THR A 87 30.35 -12.42 -7.08
C THR A 87 31.39 -11.90 -6.10
N GLY A 88 31.72 -12.63 -5.03
CA GLY A 88 32.55 -12.13 -3.93
C GLY A 88 31.88 -11.01 -3.13
N SER A 89 30.57 -10.81 -3.29
CA SER A 89 29.81 -9.76 -2.62
C SER A 89 29.54 -10.11 -1.16
N GLU A 90 29.68 -9.12 -0.28
CA GLU A 90 29.25 -9.20 1.13
C GLU A 90 27.79 -8.71 1.32
N GLU A 91 27.02 -8.71 0.24
CA GLU A 91 25.63 -8.26 0.27
C GLU A 91 24.80 -9.08 1.26
N THR A 92 24.06 -8.39 2.11
CA THR A 92 23.21 -9.06 3.09
C THR A 92 21.92 -9.60 2.44
N LEU A 93 21.37 -10.68 2.99
CA LEU A 93 20.12 -11.27 2.48
C LEU A 93 18.95 -10.24 2.49
N ASP A 94 18.98 -9.27 3.41
CA ASP A 94 17.99 -8.20 3.50
C ASP A 94 17.88 -7.39 2.22
N LYS A 95 19.02 -7.05 1.63
CA LYS A 95 19.07 -6.25 0.38
C LYS A 95 18.86 -7.13 -0.85
N PHE A 96 19.33 -8.37 -0.78
CA PHE A 96 19.24 -9.34 -1.87
C PHE A 96 17.81 -9.86 -2.10
N TYR A 97 16.97 -9.95 -1.05
CA TYR A 97 15.75 -10.76 -1.06
C TYR A 97 14.79 -10.43 -2.21
N GLY A 98 14.49 -9.16 -2.42
CA GLY A 98 13.54 -8.73 -3.46
C GLY A 98 14.00 -9.07 -4.88
N TRP A 99 15.24 -8.76 -5.21
CA TRP A 99 15.76 -9.07 -6.53
C TRP A 99 16.15 -10.54 -6.70
N GLY A 100 16.47 -11.24 -5.61
CA GLY A 100 16.65 -12.69 -5.63
C GLY A 100 15.39 -13.44 -6.04
N GLN A 101 14.22 -13.02 -5.58
CA GLN A 101 12.93 -13.57 -6.05
C GLN A 101 12.74 -13.37 -7.56
N LEU A 102 13.11 -12.18 -8.06
CA LEU A 102 13.02 -11.85 -9.47
C LEU A 102 13.94 -12.75 -10.32
N LEU A 103 15.17 -12.97 -9.87
CA LEU A 103 16.12 -13.83 -10.57
C LEU A 103 15.67 -15.30 -10.60
N ILE A 104 15.07 -15.79 -9.51
CA ILE A 104 14.46 -17.14 -9.48
C ILE A 104 13.32 -17.23 -10.52
N SER A 105 12.50 -16.18 -10.65
CA SER A 105 11.43 -16.14 -11.64
C SER A 105 11.97 -16.19 -13.08
N ASP A 106 13.09 -15.51 -13.35
CA ASP A 106 13.75 -15.55 -14.65
C ASP A 106 14.37 -16.94 -14.93
N PHE A 107 14.99 -17.59 -13.95
CA PHE A 107 15.49 -18.96 -14.06
C PHE A 107 14.37 -19.96 -14.30
N ASP A 108 13.24 -19.81 -13.59
CA ASP A 108 12.06 -20.64 -13.75
C ASP A 108 11.48 -20.54 -15.18
N ASP A 109 11.45 -19.32 -15.74
CA ASP A 109 10.95 -19.07 -17.09
C ASP A 109 11.90 -19.64 -18.17
N ILE A 110 13.22 -19.53 -17.98
CA ILE A 110 14.22 -20.17 -18.84
C ILE A 110 14.00 -21.69 -18.91
N ASP A 111 13.82 -22.33 -17.76
CA ASP A 111 13.68 -23.78 -17.68
C ASP A 111 12.32 -24.25 -18.22
N LYS A 112 11.25 -23.56 -17.89
CA LYS A 112 9.90 -23.85 -18.40
C LYS A 112 9.80 -23.71 -19.91
N ASN A 113 10.57 -22.81 -20.50
CA ASN A 113 10.63 -22.61 -21.96
C ASN A 113 11.78 -23.40 -22.63
N MET A 114 12.47 -24.28 -21.89
CA MET A 114 13.55 -25.11 -22.42
C MET A 114 14.67 -24.32 -23.10
N ALA A 115 14.83 -23.04 -22.72
CA ALA A 115 15.85 -22.18 -23.29
C ALA A 115 17.25 -22.58 -22.78
N ASP A 116 18.24 -22.30 -23.60
CA ASP A 116 19.65 -22.51 -23.27
C ASP A 116 20.12 -21.33 -22.39
N ALA A 117 20.23 -21.56 -21.07
CA ALA A 117 20.64 -20.55 -20.11
C ALA A 117 22.00 -19.94 -20.46
N ASP A 118 22.96 -20.78 -20.94
CA ASP A 118 24.31 -20.34 -21.33
C ASP A 118 24.24 -19.32 -22.47
N ARG A 119 23.39 -19.55 -23.44
CA ARG A 119 23.20 -18.62 -24.57
C ARG A 119 22.40 -17.39 -24.19
N VAL A 120 21.36 -17.54 -23.37
CA VAL A 120 20.55 -16.39 -22.90
C VAL A 120 21.44 -15.40 -22.15
N PHE A 121 22.28 -15.89 -21.21
CA PHE A 121 23.14 -15.02 -20.40
C PHE A 121 24.38 -14.55 -21.19
N ALA A 122 24.93 -15.33 -22.12
CA ALA A 122 26.04 -14.87 -22.98
C ALA A 122 25.59 -13.71 -23.90
N ASN A 123 24.40 -13.80 -24.50
CA ASN A 123 23.91 -12.74 -25.39
C ASN A 123 23.52 -11.45 -24.64
N LEU A 124 23.16 -11.54 -23.37
CA LEU A 124 22.98 -10.36 -22.51
C LEU A 124 24.28 -9.56 -22.35
N ARG A 125 25.44 -10.22 -22.42
CA ARG A 125 26.77 -9.62 -22.31
C ARG A 125 27.16 -8.81 -23.55
N ASP A 126 26.65 -9.18 -24.73
CA ASP A 126 27.10 -8.62 -26.02
C ASP A 126 26.16 -7.55 -26.59
N ILE A 127 25.07 -7.21 -25.91
CA ILE A 127 24.08 -6.25 -26.43
C ILE A 127 24.50 -4.81 -26.16
N HIS A 128 24.70 -4.06 -27.25
CA HIS A 128 24.87 -2.61 -27.26
C HIS A 128 23.63 -1.85 -26.71
N GLU A 129 22.47 -2.49 -26.63
CA GLU A 129 21.21 -1.92 -26.09
C GLU A 129 21.25 -1.66 -24.58
N LEU A 130 22.28 -2.10 -23.87
CA LEU A 130 22.53 -1.74 -22.48
C LEU A 130 22.92 -0.27 -22.28
N ASP A 131 23.06 0.49 -23.37
CA ASP A 131 23.24 1.94 -23.29
C ASP A 131 21.94 2.67 -22.92
N ASP A 132 20.79 2.03 -23.07
CA ASP A 132 19.49 2.57 -22.69
C ASP A 132 18.84 1.74 -21.60
N LEU A 133 18.85 2.25 -20.35
CA LEU A 133 18.14 1.66 -19.20
C LEU A 133 16.61 1.95 -19.23
N SER A 134 16.10 2.52 -20.33
CA SER A 134 14.69 2.89 -20.45
C SER A 134 13.73 1.68 -20.43
N TYR A 135 14.24 0.48 -20.70
CA TYR A 135 13.46 -0.77 -20.62
C TYR A 135 13.18 -1.23 -19.18
N LEU A 136 13.88 -0.67 -18.19
CA LEU A 136 13.61 -0.95 -16.78
C LEU A 136 12.47 -0.08 -16.28
N THR A 137 11.54 -0.65 -15.54
CA THR A 137 10.49 0.11 -14.85
C THR A 137 11.11 1.01 -13.76
N ASP A 138 10.39 2.05 -13.33
CA ASP A 138 10.86 2.92 -12.25
C ASP A 138 11.12 2.15 -10.96
N GLU A 139 10.33 1.13 -10.66
CA GLU A 139 10.53 0.21 -9.53
C GLU A 139 11.82 -0.62 -9.67
N GLN A 140 12.13 -1.08 -10.88
CA GLN A 140 13.38 -1.81 -11.15
C GLN A 140 14.60 -0.89 -11.01
N ARG A 141 14.51 0.36 -11.49
CA ARG A 141 15.54 1.36 -11.30
C ARG A 141 15.78 1.69 -9.83
N GLU A 142 14.70 1.83 -9.06
CA GLU A 142 14.77 2.04 -7.60
C GLU A 142 15.37 0.82 -6.88
N LEU A 143 14.99 -0.39 -7.23
CA LEU A 143 15.59 -1.62 -6.69
C LEU A 143 17.09 -1.72 -7.02
N LEU A 144 17.49 -1.41 -8.25
CA LEU A 144 18.89 -1.38 -8.64
C LEU A 144 19.66 -0.25 -7.95
N LYS A 145 19.08 0.95 -7.82
CA LYS A 145 19.65 2.05 -7.05
C LYS A 145 19.82 1.68 -5.58
N HIS A 146 18.82 1.02 -4.98
CA HIS A 146 18.88 0.56 -3.59
C HIS A 146 19.90 -0.56 -3.38
N PHE A 147 20.04 -1.45 -4.35
CA PHE A 147 21.05 -2.51 -4.36
C PHE A 147 22.47 -1.94 -4.40
N PHE A 148 22.69 -0.93 -5.23
CA PHE A 148 23.97 -0.25 -5.32
C PHE A 148 24.00 1.03 -4.46
N SER A 149 23.73 0.95 -3.16
CA SER A 149 23.44 2.00 -2.18
C SER A 149 24.42 3.20 -2.08
N HIS A 150 25.23 3.50 -3.10
CA HIS A 150 26.16 4.62 -3.15
C HIS A 150 26.01 5.47 -4.42
N PHE A 151 24.82 5.51 -5.03
CA PHE A 151 24.58 6.18 -6.30
C PHE A 151 24.05 7.60 -6.16
N THR A 152 24.81 8.56 -6.68
CA THR A 152 24.34 9.87 -7.14
C THR A 152 24.18 9.83 -8.65
N GLU A 153 23.26 10.62 -9.20
CA GLU A 153 22.93 10.69 -10.64
C GLU A 153 24.14 10.97 -11.57
N GLU A 154 25.28 11.35 -11.02
CA GLU A 154 26.53 11.61 -11.76
C GLU A 154 27.32 10.35 -12.15
N HIS A 155 26.91 9.15 -11.75
CA HIS A 155 27.65 7.89 -11.94
C HIS A 155 26.92 6.81 -12.74
N GLU A 156 26.12 7.18 -13.72
CA GLU A 156 25.38 6.24 -14.58
C GLU A 156 26.30 5.19 -15.27
N THR A 157 27.49 5.60 -15.64
CA THR A 157 28.50 4.73 -16.29
C THR A 157 29.06 3.67 -15.34
N GLU A 158 29.18 3.97 -14.05
CA GLU A 158 29.67 3.04 -13.03
C GLU A 158 28.60 1.99 -12.64
N LEU A 159 27.34 2.40 -12.59
CA LEU A 159 26.19 1.51 -12.40
C LEU A 159 26.14 0.45 -13.50
N LYS A 160 26.26 0.90 -14.75
CA LYS A 160 26.30 0.05 -15.93
C LYS A 160 27.42 -0.98 -15.85
N GLN A 161 28.63 -0.58 -15.50
CA GLN A 161 29.78 -1.49 -15.36
C GLN A 161 29.58 -2.52 -14.24
N ARG A 162 28.97 -2.12 -13.12
CA ARG A 162 28.67 -3.06 -12.03
C ARG A 162 27.58 -4.04 -12.43
N PHE A 163 26.56 -3.59 -13.14
CA PHE A 163 25.50 -4.42 -13.67
C PHE A 163 26.00 -5.45 -14.68
N LEU A 164 26.85 -5.05 -15.61
CA LEU A 164 27.49 -5.95 -16.58
C LEU A 164 28.38 -6.99 -15.90
N ARG A 165 29.13 -6.60 -14.85
CA ARG A 165 29.92 -7.57 -14.04
C ARG A 165 29.02 -8.56 -13.35
N LEU A 166 27.89 -8.12 -12.77
CA LEU A 166 26.94 -9.00 -12.13
C LEU A 166 26.37 -10.01 -13.12
N TRP A 167 26.00 -9.55 -14.31
CA TRP A 167 25.45 -10.42 -15.37
C TRP A 167 26.42 -11.46 -15.86
N SER A 168 27.70 -11.16 -15.90
CA SER A 168 28.73 -12.12 -16.28
C SER A 168 28.81 -13.33 -15.34
N HIS A 169 28.28 -13.21 -14.12
CA HIS A 169 28.23 -14.29 -13.12
C HIS A 169 26.90 -15.05 -13.09
N PHE A 170 25.84 -14.57 -13.78
CA PHE A 170 24.52 -15.22 -13.70
C PHE A 170 24.53 -16.67 -14.17
N ILE A 171 25.36 -17.01 -15.12
CA ILE A 171 25.50 -18.40 -15.60
C ILE A 171 26.09 -19.30 -14.52
N ASP A 172 27.16 -18.87 -13.88
CA ASP A 172 27.81 -19.62 -12.82
C ASP A 172 26.88 -19.75 -11.60
N ILE A 173 26.15 -18.68 -11.28
CA ILE A 173 25.14 -18.66 -10.21
C ILE A 173 24.01 -19.63 -10.55
N TYR A 174 23.50 -19.64 -11.79
CA TYR A 174 22.44 -20.55 -12.24
C TYR A 174 22.86 -22.02 -12.06
N HIS A 175 24.07 -22.40 -12.52
CA HIS A 175 24.56 -23.76 -12.40
C HIS A 175 24.86 -24.19 -10.97
N ASP A 176 25.51 -23.32 -10.16
CA ASP A 176 25.78 -23.61 -8.74
C ASP A 176 24.49 -23.73 -7.95
N PHE A 177 23.53 -22.81 -8.15
CA PHE A 177 22.24 -22.84 -7.48
C PHE A 177 21.45 -24.12 -7.78
N ASN A 178 21.33 -24.51 -9.06
CA ASN A 178 20.70 -25.77 -9.46
C ASN A 178 21.43 -26.98 -8.88
N GLY A 179 22.77 -26.97 -8.89
CA GLY A 179 23.60 -28.02 -8.30
C GLY A 179 23.37 -28.19 -6.81
N ARG A 180 23.31 -27.09 -6.05
CA ARG A 180 23.03 -27.08 -4.60
C ARG A 180 21.65 -27.62 -4.27
N LEU A 181 20.63 -27.21 -5.03
CA LEU A 181 19.27 -27.69 -4.86
C LEU A 181 19.18 -29.20 -5.14
N ALA A 182 19.77 -29.65 -6.26
CA ALA A 182 19.76 -31.08 -6.64
C ALA A 182 20.45 -31.97 -5.59
N GLN A 183 21.56 -31.52 -4.99
CA GLN A 183 22.23 -32.25 -3.87
C GLN A 183 21.32 -32.42 -2.65
N GLN A 184 20.37 -31.48 -2.45
CA GLN A 184 19.38 -31.57 -1.36
C GLN A 184 18.10 -32.33 -1.78
N GLY A 185 18.01 -32.85 -3.02
CA GLY A 185 16.80 -33.44 -3.55
C GLY A 185 15.69 -32.41 -3.84
N LEU A 186 16.06 -31.13 -4.01
CA LEU A 186 15.17 -30.00 -4.19
C LEU A 186 15.32 -29.39 -5.60
N ALA A 187 14.30 -28.68 -6.03
CA ALA A 187 14.32 -27.85 -7.24
C ALA A 187 13.28 -26.72 -7.14
N TYR A 188 13.39 -25.66 -7.93
CA TYR A 188 12.23 -24.82 -8.26
C TYR A 188 11.42 -25.47 -9.38
N GLU A 189 10.21 -24.97 -9.63
CA GLU A 189 9.22 -25.67 -10.46
C GLU A 189 9.71 -25.89 -11.90
N GLY A 190 10.29 -24.88 -12.57
CA GLY A 190 10.83 -24.99 -13.94
C GLY A 190 11.97 -26.00 -14.05
N ALA A 191 12.92 -25.98 -13.12
CA ALA A 191 14.02 -26.96 -13.10
C ALA A 191 13.50 -28.40 -12.95
N LEU A 192 12.50 -28.59 -12.06
CA LEU A 192 11.85 -29.89 -11.90
C LEU A 192 11.17 -30.34 -13.21
N TYR A 193 10.41 -29.47 -13.86
CA TYR A 193 9.73 -29.80 -15.12
C TYR A 193 10.73 -30.14 -16.23
N ARG A 194 11.78 -29.33 -16.36
CA ARG A 194 12.85 -29.58 -17.34
C ARG A 194 13.52 -30.93 -17.11
N SER A 195 13.80 -31.26 -15.85
CA SER A 195 14.43 -32.56 -15.48
C SER A 195 13.57 -33.75 -15.90
N VAL A 196 12.25 -33.70 -15.75
CA VAL A 196 11.33 -34.77 -16.14
C VAL A 196 11.35 -35.00 -17.65
N VAL A 197 11.37 -33.92 -18.44
CA VAL A 197 11.32 -34.03 -19.91
C VAL A 197 12.65 -34.43 -20.52
N THR A 198 13.77 -34.05 -19.89
CA THR A 198 15.13 -34.40 -20.37
C THR A 198 15.58 -35.78 -19.93
N SER A 199 14.97 -36.36 -18.90
CA SER A 199 15.28 -37.72 -18.42
C SER A 199 14.78 -38.79 -19.41
N HIS A 200 15.63 -39.71 -19.83
CA HIS A 200 15.27 -40.82 -20.68
C HIS A 200 15.62 -42.16 -20.03
N PRO A 201 14.73 -43.15 -20.12
CA PRO A 201 13.35 -43.14 -20.61
C PRO A 201 12.37 -42.49 -19.60
N SER A 202 11.34 -41.80 -20.11
CA SER A 202 10.28 -41.24 -19.26
C SER A 202 9.47 -42.39 -18.60
N PRO A 203 9.28 -42.42 -17.31
CA PRO A 203 8.47 -43.44 -16.63
C PRO A 203 7.04 -43.56 -17.18
N LEU A 204 6.45 -42.47 -17.67
CA LEU A 204 5.10 -42.40 -18.22
C LEU A 204 4.97 -43.10 -19.59
N THR A 205 6.05 -43.18 -20.36
CA THR A 205 6.03 -43.87 -21.67
C THR A 205 6.28 -45.37 -21.53
N SER A 206 6.66 -45.84 -20.34
CA SER A 206 6.89 -47.26 -20.06
C SER A 206 5.57 -48.05 -20.00
N HIS A 207 5.64 -49.37 -20.22
CA HIS A 207 4.50 -50.28 -20.04
C HIS A 207 3.99 -50.40 -18.60
N HIS A 208 4.76 -49.90 -17.61
CA HIS A 208 4.41 -49.87 -16.17
C HIS A 208 3.77 -48.57 -15.71
N SER A 209 3.34 -47.68 -16.60
CA SER A 209 2.62 -46.46 -16.20
C SER A 209 1.27 -46.83 -15.56
N GLU A 210 0.92 -46.10 -14.51
CA GLU A 210 -0.30 -46.31 -13.71
C GLU A 210 -1.57 -46.16 -14.55
N TYR A 211 -1.55 -45.30 -15.59
CA TYR A 211 -2.67 -45.00 -16.45
C TYR A 211 -2.39 -45.39 -17.89
N ASP A 212 -3.41 -45.93 -18.59
CA ASP A 212 -3.35 -46.27 -20.00
C ASP A 212 -3.50 -45.05 -20.91
N ARG A 213 -4.20 -44.02 -20.40
CA ARG A 213 -4.49 -42.77 -21.14
C ARG A 213 -4.53 -41.56 -20.27
N TYR A 214 -4.08 -40.42 -20.85
CA TYR A 214 -4.09 -39.10 -20.27
C TYR A 214 -4.94 -38.16 -21.11
N LEU A 215 -6.03 -37.60 -20.55
CA LEU A 215 -6.95 -36.69 -21.21
C LEU A 215 -6.62 -35.28 -20.77
N PHE A 216 -6.04 -34.46 -21.62
CA PHE A 216 -5.69 -33.06 -21.36
C PHE A 216 -6.86 -32.15 -21.70
N VAL A 217 -7.48 -31.51 -20.72
CA VAL A 217 -8.77 -30.81 -20.88
C VAL A 217 -8.61 -29.32 -20.58
N GLY A 218 -8.95 -28.49 -21.56
CA GLY A 218 -9.12 -27.03 -21.41
C GLY A 218 -7.83 -26.27 -21.12
N PHE A 219 -6.75 -26.67 -21.76
CA PHE A 219 -5.49 -25.91 -21.76
C PHE A 219 -5.57 -24.72 -22.73
N ASN A 220 -4.73 -23.71 -22.53
CA ASN A 220 -4.58 -22.58 -23.42
C ASN A 220 -3.11 -22.42 -23.84
N LEU A 221 -2.38 -21.51 -23.19
CA LEU A 221 -0.94 -21.38 -23.45
C LEU A 221 -0.19 -22.54 -22.80
N LEU A 222 0.62 -23.24 -23.58
CA LEU A 222 1.51 -24.30 -23.12
C LEU A 222 2.95 -23.78 -23.13
N GLN A 223 3.66 -24.01 -22.05
CA GLN A 223 5.09 -23.81 -21.98
C GLN A 223 5.81 -24.88 -22.84
N LYS A 224 7.02 -24.62 -23.29
CA LYS A 224 7.73 -25.57 -24.16
C LYS A 224 7.97 -26.92 -23.49
N VAL A 225 8.24 -26.93 -22.20
CA VAL A 225 8.40 -28.17 -21.42
C VAL A 225 7.09 -29.00 -21.45
N GLU A 226 5.93 -28.35 -21.35
CA GLU A 226 4.63 -29.03 -21.43
C GLU A 226 4.37 -29.55 -22.84
N GLN A 227 4.70 -28.77 -23.87
CA GLN A 227 4.56 -29.20 -25.29
C GLN A 227 5.42 -30.42 -25.58
N GLN A 228 6.66 -30.46 -25.10
CA GLN A 228 7.54 -31.63 -25.28
C GLN A 228 6.99 -32.85 -24.52
N PHE A 229 6.52 -32.66 -23.31
CA PHE A 229 5.95 -33.72 -22.49
C PHE A 229 4.68 -34.30 -23.16
N PHE A 230 3.77 -33.45 -23.67
CA PHE A 230 2.59 -33.86 -24.39
C PHE A 230 2.94 -34.62 -25.66
N SER A 231 3.96 -34.17 -26.42
CA SER A 231 4.45 -34.83 -27.59
C SER A 231 5.02 -36.23 -27.30
N GLN A 232 5.73 -36.41 -26.16
CA GLN A 232 6.24 -37.70 -25.74
C GLN A 232 5.09 -38.68 -25.47
N LEU A 233 4.07 -38.24 -24.70
CA LEU A 233 2.90 -39.07 -24.39
C LEU A 233 2.03 -39.36 -25.63
N GLN A 234 1.91 -38.40 -26.55
CA GLN A 234 1.20 -38.59 -27.84
C GLN A 234 1.90 -39.63 -28.71
N LYS A 235 3.22 -39.56 -28.83
CA LYS A 235 4.02 -40.58 -29.56
C LYS A 235 3.87 -41.98 -28.95
N ALA A 236 3.65 -42.05 -27.63
CA ALA A 236 3.37 -43.30 -26.92
C ALA A 236 1.91 -43.77 -27.06
N GLY A 237 1.05 -43.04 -27.80
CA GLY A 237 -0.37 -43.32 -27.96
C GLY A 237 -1.21 -43.17 -26.70
N LYS A 238 -0.73 -42.35 -25.72
CA LYS A 238 -1.36 -42.19 -24.40
C LYS A 238 -1.99 -40.83 -24.17
N ALA A 239 -1.79 -39.82 -25.02
CA ALA A 239 -2.31 -38.45 -24.83
C ALA A 239 -3.46 -38.15 -25.78
N TYR A 240 -4.53 -37.56 -25.22
CA TYR A 240 -5.74 -37.14 -25.91
C TYR A 240 -6.11 -35.74 -25.47
N PHE A 241 -6.59 -34.84 -26.36
CA PHE A 241 -6.72 -33.42 -26.09
C PHE A 241 -8.15 -32.91 -26.31
N TYR A 242 -8.66 -32.13 -25.36
CA TYR A 242 -9.95 -31.46 -25.42
C TYR A 242 -9.72 -29.96 -25.28
N TRP A 243 -9.83 -29.24 -26.44
CA TRP A 243 -9.62 -27.81 -26.51
C TRP A 243 -10.93 -27.04 -26.40
N ASP A 244 -10.99 -26.02 -25.51
CA ASP A 244 -12.15 -25.14 -25.40
C ASP A 244 -11.85 -23.81 -26.08
N PHE A 245 -12.56 -23.50 -27.15
CA PHE A 245 -12.42 -22.28 -27.94
C PHE A 245 -13.73 -21.87 -28.58
N ASP A 246 -13.79 -20.69 -29.18
CA ASP A 246 -14.89 -20.24 -30.03
C ASP A 246 -14.32 -19.66 -31.34
N ASP A 247 -14.98 -19.89 -32.43
CA ASP A 247 -14.56 -19.46 -33.76
C ASP A 247 -14.34 -17.95 -33.87
N TYR A 248 -15.10 -17.18 -33.08
CA TYR A 248 -14.99 -15.72 -32.99
C TYR A 248 -13.55 -15.23 -32.76
N TYR A 249 -12.79 -15.86 -31.87
CA TYR A 249 -11.44 -15.42 -31.54
C TYR A 249 -10.33 -16.31 -32.06
N MET A 250 -10.64 -17.26 -32.99
CA MET A 250 -9.62 -18.15 -33.59
C MET A 250 -8.86 -17.51 -34.74
N HIS A 251 -9.38 -16.44 -35.34
CA HIS A 251 -8.80 -15.79 -36.51
C HIS A 251 -8.29 -14.38 -36.15
N ASN A 252 -6.96 -14.18 -36.19
CA ASN A 252 -6.28 -12.90 -35.96
C ASN A 252 -6.60 -12.21 -34.63
N HIS A 253 -6.94 -12.99 -33.61
CA HIS A 253 -7.25 -12.50 -32.26
C HIS A 253 -6.30 -13.12 -31.24
N GLU A 254 -5.80 -12.34 -30.30
CA GLU A 254 -4.81 -12.79 -29.31
C GLU A 254 -5.33 -13.93 -28.42
N ALA A 255 -6.61 -13.98 -28.10
CA ALA A 255 -7.21 -15.03 -27.28
C ALA A 255 -7.09 -16.44 -27.86
N GLY A 256 -7.21 -16.58 -29.18
CA GLY A 256 -7.18 -17.88 -29.88
C GLY A 256 -5.81 -18.27 -30.41
N ARG A 257 -4.84 -17.36 -30.43
CA ARG A 257 -3.55 -17.50 -31.11
C ARG A 257 -2.82 -18.82 -30.82
N TYR A 258 -2.78 -19.22 -29.59
CA TYR A 258 -2.04 -20.41 -29.14
C TYR A 258 -2.80 -21.68 -29.44
N ILE A 259 -4.10 -21.73 -29.16
CA ILE A 259 -4.95 -22.91 -29.47
C ILE A 259 -4.95 -23.16 -30.97
N ALA A 260 -5.06 -22.13 -31.81
CA ALA A 260 -4.99 -22.26 -33.29
C ALA A 260 -3.67 -22.88 -33.76
N THR A 261 -2.58 -22.61 -33.03
CA THR A 261 -1.28 -23.25 -33.32
C THR A 261 -1.24 -24.70 -32.86
N TYR A 262 -1.74 -24.96 -31.63
CA TYR A 262 -1.66 -26.32 -31.05
C TYR A 262 -2.57 -27.31 -31.71
N LEU A 263 -3.71 -26.92 -32.24
CA LEU A 263 -4.60 -27.80 -33.02
C LEU A 263 -3.92 -28.48 -34.21
N LYS A 264 -2.82 -27.92 -34.72
CA LYS A 264 -2.01 -28.50 -35.79
C LYS A 264 -1.16 -29.67 -35.32
N TYR A 265 -0.79 -29.73 -34.04
CA TYR A 265 0.11 -30.74 -33.46
C TYR A 265 -0.62 -31.67 -32.52
N PHE A 266 -1.60 -31.17 -31.79
CA PHE A 266 -2.40 -31.85 -30.79
C PHE A 266 -3.87 -31.80 -31.16
N PRO A 267 -4.33 -32.81 -31.95
CA PRO A 267 -5.70 -32.82 -32.50
C PRO A 267 -6.75 -32.84 -31.38
N ASN A 268 -7.82 -32.11 -31.59
CA ASN A 268 -8.97 -32.08 -30.69
C ASN A 268 -9.80 -33.38 -30.78
N GLU A 269 -10.19 -33.93 -29.63
CA GLU A 269 -11.04 -35.13 -29.57
C GLU A 269 -12.51 -34.84 -29.90
N LEU A 270 -12.98 -33.61 -29.64
CA LEU A 270 -14.30 -33.14 -30.03
C LEU A 270 -14.28 -32.67 -31.49
N ASP A 271 -15.41 -32.85 -32.20
CA ASP A 271 -15.58 -32.37 -33.57
C ASP A 271 -15.48 -30.84 -33.61
N SER A 272 -14.36 -30.36 -34.15
CA SER A 272 -14.07 -28.91 -34.26
C SER A 272 -14.99 -28.16 -35.23
N GLN A 273 -15.80 -28.88 -36.04
CA GLN A 273 -16.81 -28.32 -36.94
C GLN A 273 -18.21 -28.24 -36.30
N ASN A 274 -18.37 -28.67 -35.06
CA ASN A 274 -19.64 -28.62 -34.38
C ASN A 274 -19.96 -27.20 -33.91
N ASP A 275 -20.92 -26.55 -34.56
CA ASP A 275 -21.34 -25.18 -34.31
C ASP A 275 -21.86 -25.00 -32.90
N ASP A 276 -22.55 -25.96 -32.31
CA ASP A 276 -23.09 -25.93 -30.93
C ASP A 276 -21.98 -25.85 -29.87
N ILE A 277 -20.75 -26.32 -30.21
CA ILE A 277 -19.61 -26.27 -29.31
C ILE A 277 -18.78 -25.01 -29.53
N TYR A 278 -18.54 -24.62 -30.79
CA TYR A 278 -17.47 -23.69 -31.15
C TYR A 278 -17.94 -22.34 -31.76
N LYS A 279 -19.28 -22.13 -31.94
CA LYS A 279 -19.81 -20.87 -32.48
C LYS A 279 -20.81 -20.16 -31.53
N ASN A 280 -20.58 -20.25 -30.23
CA ASN A 280 -21.50 -19.70 -29.22
C ASN A 280 -21.44 -18.18 -29.12
N PHE A 281 -20.31 -17.55 -29.45
CA PHE A 281 -20.15 -16.10 -29.37
C PHE A 281 -21.04 -15.34 -30.37
N GLN A 282 -21.41 -16.02 -31.50
CA GLN A 282 -22.29 -15.46 -32.53
C GLN A 282 -23.74 -15.28 -32.04
N HIS A 283 -24.18 -16.02 -31.05
CA HIS A 283 -25.52 -15.87 -30.51
C HIS A 283 -25.69 -14.52 -29.80
N PRO A 284 -26.84 -13.82 -29.93
CA PRO A 284 -27.11 -12.58 -29.23
C PRO A 284 -26.99 -12.76 -27.72
N LYS A 285 -26.31 -11.81 -27.05
CA LYS A 285 -26.08 -11.78 -25.60
C LYS A 285 -26.57 -10.48 -25.01
N GLU A 286 -27.08 -10.49 -23.80
CA GLU A 286 -27.34 -9.29 -23.05
C GLU A 286 -26.05 -8.84 -22.36
N ILE A 287 -25.36 -7.82 -22.91
CA ILE A 287 -24.12 -7.31 -22.35
C ILE A 287 -24.35 -5.90 -21.81
N THR A 288 -24.07 -5.72 -20.52
CA THR A 288 -24.20 -4.43 -19.84
C THR A 288 -22.88 -4.00 -19.22
N TYR A 289 -22.44 -2.77 -19.51
CA TYR A 289 -21.30 -2.14 -18.89
C TYR A 289 -21.78 -1.10 -17.86
N LEU A 290 -21.22 -1.17 -16.65
CA LEU A 290 -21.57 -0.26 -15.56
C LEU A 290 -20.33 0.44 -15.03
N ALA A 291 -20.26 1.75 -15.22
CA ALA A 291 -19.25 2.58 -14.59
C ALA A 291 -19.63 2.86 -13.14
N ALA A 292 -18.72 2.67 -12.19
CA ALA A 292 -18.93 2.95 -10.79
C ALA A 292 -17.81 3.85 -10.23
N PRO A 293 -18.10 4.80 -9.34
CA PRO A 293 -17.06 5.66 -8.76
C PRO A 293 -16.16 4.94 -7.74
N THR A 294 -16.61 3.83 -7.15
CA THR A 294 -15.81 3.05 -6.20
C THR A 294 -16.13 1.56 -6.27
N GLU A 295 -15.17 0.72 -5.87
CA GLU A 295 -15.36 -0.74 -5.76
C GLU A 295 -16.45 -1.12 -4.75
N HIS A 296 -16.63 -0.35 -3.68
CA HIS A 296 -17.69 -0.57 -2.69
C HIS A 296 -19.10 -0.43 -3.29
N ILE A 297 -19.29 0.50 -4.23
CA ILE A 297 -20.56 0.64 -4.95
C ILE A 297 -20.79 -0.57 -5.86
N GLN A 298 -19.74 -1.07 -6.50
CA GLN A 298 -19.81 -2.30 -7.30
C GLN A 298 -20.24 -3.49 -6.44
N ALA A 299 -19.63 -3.69 -5.27
CA ALA A 299 -20.00 -4.77 -4.35
C ALA A 299 -21.47 -4.66 -3.88
N ARG A 300 -21.93 -3.46 -3.55
CA ARG A 300 -23.35 -3.24 -3.17
C ARG A 300 -24.33 -3.52 -4.29
N PHE A 301 -23.94 -3.31 -5.54
CA PHE A 301 -24.78 -3.62 -6.70
C PHE A 301 -25.06 -5.13 -6.84
N VAL A 302 -24.19 -5.98 -6.35
CA VAL A 302 -24.36 -7.46 -6.37
C VAL A 302 -25.74 -7.87 -5.87
N SER A 303 -26.22 -7.30 -4.76
CA SER A 303 -27.53 -7.62 -4.20
C SER A 303 -28.69 -7.32 -5.17
N SER A 304 -28.64 -6.16 -5.82
CA SER A 304 -29.66 -5.76 -6.80
C SER A 304 -29.60 -6.62 -8.05
N TRP A 305 -28.39 -6.93 -8.54
CA TRP A 305 -28.20 -7.76 -9.72
C TRP A 305 -28.66 -9.20 -9.52
N LEU A 306 -28.44 -9.77 -8.32
CA LEU A 306 -28.93 -11.12 -7.99
C LEU A 306 -30.45 -11.18 -7.87
N ARG A 307 -31.09 -10.14 -7.33
CA ARG A 307 -32.56 -10.07 -7.23
C ARG A 307 -33.23 -9.83 -8.58
N ASP A 308 -32.58 -9.07 -9.44
CA ASP A 308 -33.02 -8.85 -10.79
C ASP A 308 -33.03 -10.18 -11.56
N GLN A 309 -34.13 -10.46 -12.31
CA GLN A 309 -34.36 -11.73 -12.99
C GLN A 309 -34.25 -12.98 -12.07
N GLN A 310 -34.24 -12.80 -10.74
CA GLN A 310 -34.11 -13.89 -9.76
C GLN A 310 -32.89 -14.78 -9.97
N ARG A 311 -31.74 -14.20 -10.42
CA ARG A 311 -30.49 -14.94 -10.72
C ARG A 311 -29.97 -15.76 -9.55
N TYR A 312 -30.39 -15.43 -8.31
CA TYR A 312 -30.04 -16.21 -7.10
C TYR A 312 -30.65 -17.63 -7.08
N LYS A 313 -31.72 -17.88 -7.84
CA LYS A 313 -32.34 -19.21 -7.92
C LYS A 313 -31.55 -20.21 -8.77
N ASP A 314 -30.83 -19.75 -9.74
CA ASP A 314 -30.06 -20.56 -10.68
C ASP A 314 -28.60 -20.80 -10.23
N GLY A 315 -28.37 -20.89 -8.92
CA GLY A 315 -27.11 -20.86 -8.21
C GLY A 315 -25.86 -21.33 -8.98
N ARG A 316 -25.87 -22.58 -9.48
CA ARG A 316 -24.72 -23.15 -10.25
C ARG A 316 -24.44 -22.45 -11.57
N LYS A 317 -25.42 -21.73 -12.14
CA LYS A 317 -25.32 -21.07 -13.44
C LYS A 317 -24.98 -19.59 -13.30
N THR A 318 -24.86 -19.10 -12.08
CA THR A 318 -24.59 -17.70 -11.74
C THR A 318 -23.20 -17.56 -11.17
N ALA A 319 -22.37 -16.73 -11.82
CA ALA A 319 -21.02 -16.43 -11.38
C ALA A 319 -20.82 -14.93 -11.07
N ILE A 320 -20.22 -14.64 -9.94
CA ILE A 320 -19.68 -13.34 -9.55
C ILE A 320 -18.17 -13.47 -9.63
N VAL A 321 -17.55 -12.79 -10.59
CA VAL A 321 -16.13 -12.90 -10.89
C VAL A 321 -15.41 -11.64 -10.44
N LEU A 322 -14.40 -11.80 -9.59
CA LEU A 322 -13.62 -10.73 -9.00
C LEU A 322 -12.31 -10.54 -9.78
N CYS A 323 -12.17 -9.45 -10.53
CA CYS A 323 -10.88 -9.07 -11.12
C CYS A 323 -9.91 -8.54 -10.04
N ASN A 324 -10.45 -7.92 -8.97
CA ASN A 324 -9.74 -7.64 -7.74
C ASN A 324 -10.28 -8.52 -6.59
N GLU A 325 -9.52 -9.54 -6.22
CA GLU A 325 -9.95 -10.53 -5.21
C GLU A 325 -10.02 -9.96 -3.79
N GLN A 326 -9.37 -8.82 -3.53
CA GLN A 326 -9.46 -8.13 -2.24
C GLN A 326 -10.88 -7.63 -1.93
N LEU A 327 -11.74 -7.52 -2.95
CA LEU A 327 -13.14 -7.13 -2.79
C LEU A 327 -14.02 -8.24 -2.19
N LEU A 328 -13.53 -9.47 -2.11
CA LEU A 328 -14.29 -10.64 -1.63
C LEU A 328 -15.03 -10.41 -0.31
N PRO A 329 -14.40 -9.92 0.79
CA PRO A 329 -15.11 -9.73 2.05
C PRO A 329 -16.30 -8.78 1.93
N THR A 330 -16.14 -7.70 1.16
CA THR A 330 -17.22 -6.74 0.92
C THR A 330 -18.36 -7.37 0.12
N VAL A 331 -18.03 -8.17 -0.91
CA VAL A 331 -19.03 -8.87 -1.73
C VAL A 331 -19.82 -9.89 -0.90
N ILE A 332 -19.17 -10.66 -0.04
CA ILE A 332 -19.85 -11.62 0.85
C ILE A 332 -20.89 -10.90 1.73
N HIS A 333 -20.53 -9.76 2.30
CA HIS A 333 -21.44 -8.96 3.12
C HIS A 333 -22.55 -8.25 2.33
N CYS A 334 -22.45 -8.20 1.01
CA CYS A 334 -23.46 -7.62 0.13
C CYS A 334 -24.38 -8.67 -0.53
N LEU A 335 -24.19 -9.94 -0.25
CA LEU A 335 -25.10 -10.98 -0.73
C LEU A 335 -26.49 -10.80 -0.10
N PRO A 336 -27.57 -10.93 -0.86
CA PRO A 336 -28.92 -10.82 -0.31
C PRO A 336 -29.30 -12.07 0.49
N ASP A 337 -30.20 -11.88 1.48
CA ASP A 337 -30.66 -12.96 2.38
C ASP A 337 -31.35 -14.14 1.66
N GLU A 338 -31.83 -13.90 0.43
CA GLU A 338 -32.46 -14.92 -0.41
C GLU A 338 -31.48 -15.96 -0.98
N VAL A 339 -30.15 -15.68 -0.86
CA VAL A 339 -29.11 -16.63 -1.30
C VAL A 339 -28.86 -17.67 -0.22
N GLU A 340 -29.37 -18.88 -0.43
CA GLU A 340 -29.23 -19.98 0.53
C GLU A 340 -27.82 -20.60 0.52
N LYS A 341 -27.20 -20.70 -0.66
CA LYS A 341 -25.90 -21.34 -0.83
C LYS A 341 -24.98 -20.50 -1.73
N VAL A 342 -23.77 -20.35 -1.28
CA VAL A 342 -22.69 -19.68 -2.04
C VAL A 342 -21.44 -20.53 -1.97
N ASN A 343 -20.78 -20.70 -3.12
CA ASN A 343 -19.48 -21.32 -3.22
C ASN A 343 -18.42 -20.25 -3.47
N VAL A 344 -17.59 -20.00 -2.49
CA VAL A 344 -16.49 -19.04 -2.58
C VAL A 344 -15.20 -19.79 -2.90
N THR A 345 -14.54 -19.39 -3.96
CA THR A 345 -13.35 -20.11 -4.46
C THR A 345 -12.06 -19.38 -4.22
N THR A 346 -12.09 -18.05 -4.20
CA THR A 346 -10.99 -17.24 -3.72
C THR A 346 -10.90 -17.38 -2.21
N GLY A 347 -9.69 -17.63 -1.68
CA GLY A 347 -9.54 -17.72 -0.23
C GLY A 347 -9.77 -16.35 0.43
N TYR A 348 -10.21 -16.37 1.70
CA TYR A 348 -10.30 -15.14 2.49
C TYR A 348 -8.89 -14.60 2.79
N PRO A 349 -8.57 -13.31 2.53
CA PRO A 349 -7.23 -12.79 2.77
C PRO A 349 -6.85 -12.86 4.25
N LEU A 350 -5.74 -13.52 4.57
CA LEU A 350 -5.23 -13.60 5.96
C LEU A 350 -4.96 -12.21 6.53
N SER A 351 -4.51 -11.27 5.70
CA SER A 351 -4.23 -9.88 6.07
C SER A 351 -5.44 -9.11 6.62
N GLN A 352 -6.66 -9.54 6.28
CA GLN A 352 -7.90 -8.93 6.77
C GLN A 352 -8.45 -9.59 8.04
N THR A 353 -7.71 -10.51 8.64
CA THR A 353 -8.11 -11.18 9.89
C THR A 353 -7.55 -10.47 11.12
N PRO A 354 -8.22 -10.57 12.27
CA PRO A 354 -7.68 -10.04 13.53
C PRO A 354 -6.33 -10.64 13.92
N VAL A 355 -6.03 -11.88 13.49
CA VAL A 355 -4.74 -12.54 13.75
C VAL A 355 -3.59 -11.78 13.08
N ALA A 356 -3.80 -11.32 11.85
CA ALA A 356 -2.79 -10.52 11.14
C ALA A 356 -2.49 -9.22 11.89
N SER A 357 -3.53 -8.51 12.37
CA SER A 357 -3.35 -7.29 13.14
C SER A 357 -2.67 -7.54 14.49
N PHE A 358 -2.89 -8.70 15.13
CA PHE A 358 -2.17 -9.10 16.35
C PHE A 358 -0.67 -9.27 16.10
N ILE A 359 -0.31 -9.98 15.04
CA ILE A 359 1.08 -10.21 14.64
C ILE A 359 1.76 -8.88 14.32
N GLN A 360 1.10 -8.00 13.57
CA GLN A 360 1.66 -6.70 13.21
C GLN A 360 1.91 -5.84 14.44
N ARG A 361 0.94 -5.71 15.37
CA ARG A 361 1.13 -4.95 16.61
C ARG A 361 2.24 -5.51 17.51
N TYR A 362 2.46 -6.82 17.50
CA TYR A 362 3.58 -7.42 18.19
C TYR A 362 4.92 -6.97 17.62
N TYR A 363 5.09 -6.99 16.30
CA TYR A 363 6.31 -6.50 15.66
C TYR A 363 6.49 -4.99 15.82
N ASP A 364 5.42 -4.19 15.72
CA ASP A 364 5.48 -2.74 15.93
C ASP A 364 5.96 -2.41 17.35
N MET A 365 5.49 -3.14 18.36
CA MET A 365 5.96 -3.01 19.74
C MET A 365 7.46 -3.34 19.86
N LEU A 366 7.91 -4.42 19.23
CA LEU A 366 9.31 -4.85 19.33
C LEU A 366 10.27 -3.88 18.62
N LEU A 367 9.90 -3.39 17.43
CA LEU A 367 10.76 -2.51 16.62
C LEU A 367 10.68 -1.05 17.06
N GLY A 368 9.54 -0.63 17.61
CA GLY A 368 9.34 0.72 18.14
C GLY A 368 9.94 0.97 19.52
N GLY A 369 10.95 0.16 19.94
CA GLY A 369 11.66 0.33 21.22
C GLY A 369 10.79 0.14 22.45
N SER A 370 9.68 -0.60 22.34
CA SER A 370 8.71 -0.84 23.42
C SER A 370 8.14 0.44 24.03
N SER A 371 7.85 1.44 23.20
CA SER A 371 7.21 2.68 23.67
C SER A 371 5.94 2.36 24.44
N PRO A 372 5.61 3.12 25.53
CA PRO A 372 4.42 2.86 26.34
C PRO A 372 3.11 2.83 25.55
N ARG A 373 3.06 3.55 24.42
CA ARG A 373 1.90 3.57 23.51
C ARG A 373 1.78 2.26 22.73
N LEU A 374 2.86 1.79 22.10
CA LEU A 374 2.86 0.55 21.32
C LEU A 374 2.59 -0.66 22.21
N VAL A 375 3.17 -0.70 23.41
CA VAL A 375 2.86 -1.73 24.43
C VAL A 375 1.38 -1.70 24.80
N ARG A 376 0.79 -0.52 25.05
CA ARG A 376 -0.64 -0.39 25.33
C ARG A 376 -1.51 -0.80 24.14
N ALA A 377 -1.11 -0.44 22.91
CA ALA A 377 -1.83 -0.82 21.70
C ALA A 377 -1.84 -2.34 21.50
N PHE A 378 -0.71 -3.00 21.74
CA PHE A 378 -0.61 -4.47 21.71
C PHE A 378 -1.46 -5.12 22.82
N LYS A 379 -1.32 -4.66 24.08
CA LYS A 379 -2.08 -5.18 25.22
C LYS A 379 -3.60 -4.98 25.11
N ARG A 380 -4.06 -3.96 24.38
CA ARG A 380 -5.49 -3.72 24.10
C ARG A 380 -6.07 -4.58 22.99
N HIS A 381 -5.24 -5.34 22.26
CA HIS A 381 -5.76 -6.22 21.22
C HIS A 381 -6.66 -7.32 21.83
N PRO A 382 -7.83 -7.63 21.24
CA PRO A 382 -8.79 -8.60 21.80
C PRO A 382 -8.20 -9.98 22.11
N TYR A 383 -7.17 -10.39 21.38
CA TYR A 383 -6.52 -11.69 21.58
C TYR A 383 -5.47 -11.68 22.69
N TYR A 384 -5.04 -10.51 23.16
CA TYR A 384 -4.05 -10.43 24.23
C TYR A 384 -4.55 -11.06 25.55
N LYS A 385 -5.86 -11.06 25.82
CA LYS A 385 -6.45 -11.68 27.01
C LYS A 385 -6.14 -13.17 27.18
N TYR A 386 -5.80 -13.85 26.08
CA TYR A 386 -5.45 -15.28 26.09
C TYR A 386 -3.94 -15.52 26.23
N VAL A 387 -3.13 -14.46 26.20
CA VAL A 387 -1.67 -14.57 26.31
C VAL A 387 -1.26 -14.43 27.77
N GLU A 388 -0.55 -15.42 28.29
CA GLU A 388 0.00 -15.36 29.66
C GLU A 388 1.12 -14.32 29.73
N GLU A 389 1.03 -13.40 30.70
CA GLU A 389 2.10 -12.42 30.94
C GLU A 389 3.37 -13.13 31.44
N LYS A 390 4.34 -13.36 30.59
CA LYS A 390 5.69 -13.71 30.99
C LYS A 390 6.73 -13.08 30.10
N GLN A 391 7.57 -12.25 30.75
CA GLN A 391 8.92 -11.82 30.38
C GLN A 391 9.06 -10.95 29.11
N GLU A 392 9.95 -9.97 29.25
CA GLU A 392 10.48 -9.14 28.19
C GLU A 392 10.92 -10.01 27.00
N ALA A 393 10.38 -9.71 25.83
CA ALA A 393 10.73 -10.38 24.59
C ALA A 393 12.25 -10.32 24.39
N GLY A 394 12.86 -11.46 24.19
CA GLY A 394 14.30 -11.55 23.94
C GLY A 394 14.69 -10.82 22.65
N SER A 395 15.86 -10.23 22.62
CA SER A 395 16.37 -9.48 21.46
C SER A 395 16.78 -10.38 20.29
N LYS A 396 16.82 -11.69 20.47
CA LYS A 396 17.23 -12.65 19.44
C LYS A 396 16.07 -13.06 18.54
N LYS A 397 16.28 -13.11 17.23
CA LYS A 397 15.28 -13.41 16.17
C LYS A 397 14.55 -14.73 16.39
N GLN A 398 15.26 -15.76 16.80
CA GLN A 398 14.70 -17.08 17.09
C GLN A 398 13.75 -17.02 18.30
N GLU A 399 14.06 -16.20 19.29
CA GLU A 399 13.19 -15.99 20.46
C GLU A 399 11.89 -15.32 20.05
N ILE A 400 11.95 -14.33 19.12
CA ILE A 400 10.78 -13.57 18.62
C ILE A 400 9.78 -14.49 17.89
N THR A 401 10.24 -15.29 16.92
CA THR A 401 9.36 -16.19 16.16
C THR A 401 8.81 -17.31 17.02
N LEU A 402 9.62 -17.86 17.90
CA LEU A 402 9.23 -18.92 18.82
C LEU A 402 8.20 -18.42 19.84
N GLU A 403 8.39 -17.20 20.37
CA GLU A 403 7.46 -16.58 21.30
C GLU A 403 6.11 -16.27 20.62
N LEU A 404 6.14 -15.76 19.39
CA LEU A 404 4.94 -15.56 18.60
C LEU A 404 4.19 -16.89 18.34
N CYS A 405 4.91 -17.97 18.02
CA CYS A 405 4.31 -19.30 17.90
C CYS A 405 3.63 -19.76 19.20
N LYS A 406 4.25 -19.49 20.37
CA LYS A 406 3.68 -19.80 21.68
C LYS A 406 2.39 -18.99 21.93
N MET A 407 2.43 -17.69 21.68
CA MET A 407 1.26 -16.81 21.83
C MET A 407 0.09 -17.27 20.93
N LEU A 408 0.34 -17.62 19.67
CA LEU A 408 -0.69 -18.11 18.76
C LEU A 408 -1.33 -19.42 19.26
N ARG A 409 -0.53 -20.32 19.85
CA ARG A 409 -1.05 -21.55 20.49
C ARG A 409 -1.89 -21.23 21.73
N GLN A 410 -1.47 -20.30 22.59
CA GLN A 410 -2.22 -19.88 23.77
C GLN A 410 -3.57 -19.26 23.37
N ILE A 411 -3.59 -18.42 22.32
CA ILE A 411 -4.82 -17.88 21.75
C ILE A 411 -5.74 -19.01 21.27
N ALA A 412 -5.20 -19.98 20.52
CA ALA A 412 -5.98 -21.11 20.02
C ALA A 412 -6.59 -21.95 21.15
N GLN A 413 -5.82 -22.17 22.23
CA GLN A 413 -6.29 -22.94 23.40
C GLN A 413 -7.26 -22.15 24.26
N GLY A 414 -6.96 -20.89 24.55
CA GLY A 414 -7.79 -20.03 25.42
C GLY A 414 -9.10 -19.62 24.79
N ALA A 415 -9.16 -19.48 23.46
CA ALA A 415 -10.36 -19.08 22.74
C ALA A 415 -11.24 -20.26 22.28
N LYS A 416 -10.82 -21.51 22.50
CA LYS A 416 -11.47 -22.72 21.96
C LYS A 416 -12.97 -22.80 22.27
N ASP A 417 -13.36 -22.46 23.48
CA ASP A 417 -14.74 -22.56 23.95
C ASP A 417 -15.54 -21.24 23.80
N GLU A 418 -14.84 -20.12 23.58
CA GLU A 418 -15.45 -18.80 23.41
C GLU A 418 -15.73 -18.45 21.94
N ILE A 419 -14.86 -18.87 21.00
CA ILE A 419 -14.95 -18.55 19.58
C ILE A 419 -15.04 -19.83 18.76
N THR A 420 -16.23 -20.11 18.29
CA THR A 420 -16.52 -21.30 17.45
C THR A 420 -16.44 -21.02 15.95
N ASP A 421 -16.13 -19.79 15.54
CA ASP A 421 -16.02 -19.40 14.14
C ASP A 421 -14.90 -20.17 13.41
N PRO A 422 -15.22 -20.95 12.37
CA PRO A 422 -14.23 -21.69 11.58
C PRO A 422 -13.16 -20.80 10.92
N LEU A 423 -13.52 -19.57 10.52
CA LEU A 423 -12.59 -18.63 9.93
C LEU A 423 -11.52 -18.20 10.95
N PHE A 424 -11.92 -18.00 12.21
CA PHE A 424 -10.98 -17.70 13.28
C PHE A 424 -9.97 -18.84 13.47
N GLN A 425 -10.46 -20.08 13.58
CA GLN A 425 -9.62 -21.27 13.81
C GLN A 425 -8.63 -21.49 12.67
N GLU A 426 -9.10 -21.41 11.42
CA GLU A 426 -8.25 -21.58 10.24
C GLU A 426 -7.25 -20.42 10.07
N SER A 427 -7.64 -19.18 10.41
CA SER A 427 -6.73 -18.03 10.38
C SER A 427 -5.57 -18.19 11.36
N LEU A 428 -5.83 -18.67 12.59
CA LEU A 428 -4.80 -18.98 13.58
C LEU A 428 -3.87 -20.11 13.09
N PHE A 429 -4.45 -21.17 12.52
CA PHE A 429 -3.68 -22.29 11.99
C PHE A 429 -2.76 -21.85 10.85
N ARG A 430 -3.25 -21.05 9.90
CA ARG A 430 -2.45 -20.51 8.79
C ARG A 430 -1.34 -19.58 9.27
N ALA A 431 -1.67 -18.66 10.17
CA ALA A 431 -0.68 -17.76 10.77
C ALA A 431 0.39 -18.54 11.54
N TYR A 432 -0.01 -19.52 12.37
CA TYR A 432 0.92 -20.38 13.10
C TYR A 432 1.84 -21.14 12.14
N THR A 433 1.28 -21.76 11.09
CA THR A 433 2.07 -22.52 10.11
C THR A 433 3.10 -21.64 9.41
N LEU A 434 2.71 -20.41 9.06
CA LEU A 434 3.58 -19.42 8.44
C LEU A 434 4.74 -19.03 9.35
N ILE A 435 4.46 -18.66 10.61
CA ILE A 435 5.50 -18.24 11.56
C ILE A 435 6.41 -19.42 11.94
N ASN A 436 5.84 -20.61 12.13
CA ASN A 436 6.63 -21.82 12.43
C ASN A 436 7.56 -22.21 11.29
N ARG A 437 7.14 -22.02 10.03
CA ARG A 437 7.99 -22.19 8.85
C ARG A 437 9.19 -21.25 8.85
N LEU A 438 8.97 -19.95 9.16
CA LEU A 438 10.06 -18.99 9.32
C LEU A 438 10.99 -19.37 10.48
N ASN A 439 10.42 -19.81 11.60
CA ASN A 439 11.23 -20.28 12.73
C ASN A 439 12.14 -21.45 12.34
N ALA A 440 11.63 -22.44 11.61
CA ALA A 440 12.42 -23.56 11.11
C ALA A 440 13.59 -23.13 10.21
N LEU A 441 13.37 -22.13 9.33
CA LEU A 441 14.43 -21.57 8.46
C LEU A 441 15.48 -20.77 9.26
N ILE A 442 15.08 -20.12 10.35
CA ILE A 442 16.00 -19.43 11.25
C ILE A 442 16.82 -20.46 12.05
N GLU A 443 16.19 -21.53 12.56
CA GLU A 443 16.84 -22.61 13.30
C GLU A 443 17.85 -23.38 12.45
N SER A 444 17.55 -23.65 11.18
CA SER A 444 18.48 -24.30 10.25
C SER A 444 19.66 -23.37 9.85
N GLY A 445 19.59 -22.08 10.17
CA GLY A 445 20.58 -21.08 9.76
C GLY A 445 20.46 -20.64 8.30
N ASP A 446 19.40 -21.07 7.58
CA ASP A 446 19.14 -20.67 6.21
C ASP A 446 18.67 -19.20 6.11
N LEU A 447 17.86 -18.75 7.07
CA LEU A 447 17.31 -17.38 7.11
C LEU A 447 18.05 -16.49 8.11
N GLN A 448 18.98 -15.68 7.62
CA GLN A 448 19.75 -14.71 8.42
C GLN A 448 19.43 -13.29 7.96
N VAL A 449 18.46 -12.65 8.58
CA VAL A 449 17.94 -11.31 8.22
C VAL A 449 17.84 -10.43 9.46
N THR A 450 17.73 -9.10 9.32
CA THR A 450 17.45 -8.19 10.45
C THR A 450 16.01 -8.36 10.96
N ASN A 451 15.71 -7.86 12.16
CA ASN A 451 14.34 -7.92 12.69
C ASN A 451 13.37 -7.12 11.79
N THR A 452 13.81 -6.01 11.21
CA THR A 452 13.03 -5.20 10.26
C THR A 452 12.71 -5.98 8.99
N THR A 453 13.67 -6.72 8.44
CA THR A 453 13.43 -7.56 7.26
C THR A 453 12.56 -8.75 7.60
N LEU A 454 12.72 -9.34 8.79
CA LEU A 454 11.82 -10.41 9.26
C LEU A 454 10.38 -9.91 9.33
N GLN A 455 10.12 -8.72 9.87
CA GLN A 455 8.79 -8.10 9.87
C GLN A 455 8.25 -7.92 8.44
N ARG A 456 9.07 -7.39 7.51
CA ARG A 456 8.67 -7.21 6.10
C ARG A 456 8.31 -8.54 5.44
N LEU A 457 9.10 -9.59 5.67
CA LEU A 457 8.82 -10.95 5.18
C LEU A 457 7.51 -11.49 5.75
N VAL A 458 7.29 -11.35 7.05
CA VAL A 458 6.03 -11.78 7.69
C VAL A 458 4.85 -11.04 7.09
N ASN A 459 4.95 -9.71 6.92
CA ASN A 459 3.88 -8.91 6.32
C ASN A 459 3.62 -9.33 4.86
N GLN A 460 4.66 -9.54 4.05
CA GLN A 460 4.52 -10.01 2.67
C GLN A 460 3.84 -11.39 2.61
N LEU A 461 4.24 -12.33 3.46
CA LEU A 461 3.64 -13.65 3.53
C LEU A 461 2.18 -13.61 3.99
N ILE A 462 1.84 -12.75 4.96
CA ILE A 462 0.46 -12.52 5.40
C ILE A 462 -0.39 -11.96 4.26
N GLN A 463 0.15 -11.01 3.48
CA GLN A 463 -0.56 -10.44 2.33
C GLN A 463 -0.81 -11.45 1.21
N GLN A 464 0.12 -12.38 1.00
CA GLN A 464 0.02 -13.42 -0.03
C GLN A 464 -0.78 -14.65 0.41
N THR A 465 -1.00 -14.82 1.71
CA THR A 465 -1.68 -16.00 2.26
C THR A 465 -3.19 -15.80 2.26
N THR A 466 -3.90 -16.79 1.75
CA THR A 466 -5.36 -16.84 1.78
C THR A 466 -5.84 -18.05 2.59
N ILE A 467 -7.01 -17.91 3.21
CA ILE A 467 -7.70 -18.93 3.99
C ILE A 467 -8.73 -19.58 3.08
N PRO A 468 -8.61 -20.86 2.72
CA PRO A 468 -9.57 -21.50 1.85
C PRO A 468 -10.91 -21.70 2.57
N PHE A 469 -12.00 -21.53 1.84
CA PHE A 469 -13.31 -21.92 2.32
C PHE A 469 -13.50 -23.43 2.10
N HIS A 470 -14.00 -24.11 3.12
CA HIS A 470 -14.34 -25.54 3.07
C HIS A 470 -15.83 -25.69 2.81
N GLY A 471 -16.21 -26.50 1.84
CA GLY A 471 -17.63 -26.77 1.49
C GLY A 471 -17.74 -27.63 0.25
N GLU A 472 -18.98 -27.93 -0.17
CA GLU A 472 -19.23 -28.64 -1.43
C GLU A 472 -19.10 -27.69 -2.62
N PRO A 473 -18.05 -27.80 -3.42
CA PRO A 473 -17.65 -26.74 -4.35
C PRO A 473 -18.49 -26.62 -5.62
N ALA A 474 -19.50 -27.47 -5.80
CA ALA A 474 -20.37 -27.44 -6.95
C ALA A 474 -21.80 -26.95 -6.67
N GLU A 475 -22.08 -26.40 -5.51
CA GLU A 475 -23.42 -25.94 -5.14
C GLU A 475 -23.48 -24.41 -4.93
N GLY A 476 -24.65 -23.82 -5.18
CA GLY A 476 -24.91 -22.40 -4.96
C GLY A 476 -24.28 -21.45 -5.98
N ILE A 477 -24.42 -20.16 -5.72
CA ILE A 477 -23.81 -19.08 -6.52
C ILE A 477 -22.29 -19.18 -6.44
N GLN A 478 -21.62 -19.02 -7.57
CA GLN A 478 -20.17 -19.14 -7.66
C GLN A 478 -19.52 -17.74 -7.54
N VAL A 479 -18.80 -17.49 -6.42
CA VAL A 479 -17.97 -16.29 -6.22
C VAL A 479 -16.51 -16.67 -6.39
N MET A 480 -15.84 -16.12 -7.43
CA MET A 480 -14.53 -16.61 -7.84
C MET A 480 -13.64 -15.52 -8.45
N GLY A 481 -12.35 -15.75 -8.43
CA GLY A 481 -11.40 -14.96 -9.22
C GLY A 481 -11.43 -15.36 -10.70
N VAL A 482 -10.78 -14.56 -11.54
CA VAL A 482 -10.75 -14.80 -13.00
C VAL A 482 -10.11 -16.15 -13.33
N LEU A 483 -9.03 -16.51 -12.64
CA LEU A 483 -8.30 -17.76 -12.93
C LEU A 483 -9.07 -19.03 -12.54
N GLU A 484 -10.00 -18.95 -11.61
CA GLU A 484 -10.84 -20.05 -11.17
C GLU A 484 -12.00 -20.33 -12.14
N THR A 485 -12.31 -19.41 -13.06
CA THR A 485 -13.36 -19.59 -14.10
C THR A 485 -12.96 -20.57 -15.20
N ARG A 486 -11.71 -21.02 -15.23
CA ARG A 486 -11.18 -21.94 -16.26
C ARG A 486 -12.05 -23.17 -16.42
N ASN A 487 -12.43 -23.46 -17.66
CA ASN A 487 -13.26 -24.61 -18.05
C ASN A 487 -14.68 -24.64 -17.47
N LEU A 488 -15.14 -23.55 -16.85
CA LEU A 488 -16.48 -23.44 -16.27
C LEU A 488 -17.34 -22.49 -17.11
N ASP A 489 -18.58 -22.88 -17.35
CA ASP A 489 -19.55 -22.09 -18.11
C ASP A 489 -20.72 -21.68 -17.22
N PHE A 490 -21.20 -20.45 -17.41
CA PHE A 490 -22.28 -19.86 -16.64
C PHE A 490 -23.29 -19.19 -17.57
N ASP A 491 -24.59 -19.25 -17.19
CA ASP A 491 -25.63 -18.52 -17.91
C ASP A 491 -25.59 -17.02 -17.57
N HIS A 492 -25.31 -16.67 -16.28
CA HIS A 492 -25.28 -15.34 -15.73
C HIS A 492 -23.90 -15.00 -15.19
N VAL A 493 -23.28 -13.94 -15.71
CA VAL A 493 -21.92 -13.55 -15.35
C VAL A 493 -21.90 -12.09 -14.90
N LEU A 494 -21.38 -11.85 -13.69
CA LEU A 494 -21.11 -10.53 -13.15
C LEU A 494 -19.61 -10.39 -12.92
N LEU A 495 -18.94 -9.50 -13.66
CA LEU A 495 -17.53 -9.16 -13.43
C LEU A 495 -17.42 -7.87 -12.64
N LEU A 496 -16.63 -7.88 -11.58
CA LEU A 496 -16.36 -6.70 -10.74
C LEU A 496 -14.90 -6.25 -10.88
N SER A 497 -14.68 -4.95 -10.80
CA SER A 497 -13.35 -4.30 -10.87
C SER A 497 -12.60 -4.61 -12.17
N CYS A 498 -13.31 -4.65 -13.31
CA CYS A 498 -12.74 -4.95 -14.63
C CYS A 498 -12.02 -3.72 -15.21
N ASN A 499 -11.00 -3.26 -14.50
CA ASN A 499 -10.14 -2.13 -14.85
C ASN A 499 -8.85 -2.59 -15.52
N GLU A 500 -8.24 -1.69 -16.28
CA GLU A 500 -6.86 -1.88 -16.74
C GLU A 500 -5.93 -2.03 -15.53
N GLY A 501 -5.03 -3.03 -15.56
CA GLY A 501 -4.19 -3.42 -14.42
C GLY A 501 -4.77 -4.54 -13.54
N ASN A 502 -6.11 -4.67 -13.46
CA ASN A 502 -6.78 -5.83 -12.85
C ASN A 502 -7.10 -6.92 -13.90
N MET A 503 -7.42 -6.47 -15.12
CA MET A 503 -7.75 -7.33 -16.25
C MET A 503 -7.19 -6.72 -17.55
N PRO A 504 -5.99 -7.11 -18.01
CA PRO A 504 -5.08 -8.12 -17.47
C PRO A 504 -4.32 -7.66 -16.19
N LYS A 505 -3.96 -8.63 -15.33
CA LYS A 505 -3.17 -8.42 -14.10
C LYS A 505 -1.72 -8.83 -14.34
N GLY A 506 -0.76 -8.12 -13.73
CA GLY A 506 0.66 -8.52 -13.74
C GLY A 506 1.34 -8.45 -15.11
N VAL A 507 0.85 -7.61 -16.02
CA VAL A 507 1.42 -7.46 -17.36
C VAL A 507 2.79 -6.82 -17.35
N ASN A 508 3.06 -5.95 -16.36
CA ASN A 508 4.31 -5.22 -16.19
C ASN A 508 5.26 -5.88 -15.18
N ASP A 509 5.21 -7.21 -15.03
CA ASP A 509 6.11 -7.90 -14.11
C ASP A 509 7.57 -7.66 -14.48
N SER A 510 8.34 -7.32 -13.48
CA SER A 510 9.78 -7.06 -13.59
C SER A 510 10.56 -8.30 -14.04
N SER A 511 11.59 -8.12 -14.83
CA SER A 511 12.54 -9.17 -15.25
C SER A 511 13.91 -8.56 -15.50
N PHE A 512 14.97 -9.31 -15.24
CA PHE A 512 16.34 -8.95 -15.64
C PHE A 512 16.61 -9.22 -17.12
N ILE A 513 15.80 -10.06 -17.76
CA ILE A 513 15.97 -10.43 -19.17
C ILE A 513 15.17 -9.46 -20.04
N PRO A 514 15.81 -8.64 -20.90
CA PRO A 514 15.12 -7.69 -21.77
C PRO A 514 14.14 -8.37 -22.72
N HIS A 515 13.11 -7.61 -23.12
CA HIS A 515 12.03 -8.10 -23.98
C HIS A 515 12.56 -8.72 -25.30
N ASN A 516 13.55 -8.11 -25.95
CA ASN A 516 14.13 -8.61 -27.21
C ASN A 516 14.77 -9.98 -27.04
N ILE A 517 15.46 -10.21 -25.92
CA ILE A 517 16.05 -11.52 -25.59
C ILE A 517 14.95 -12.52 -25.26
N ARG A 518 13.93 -12.13 -24.47
CA ARG A 518 12.78 -12.97 -24.21
C ARG A 518 12.13 -13.43 -25.50
N GLN A 519 11.97 -12.54 -26.47
CA GLN A 519 11.40 -12.85 -27.77
C GLN A 519 12.34 -13.76 -28.59
N ALA A 520 13.64 -13.49 -28.63
CA ALA A 520 14.61 -14.28 -29.40
C ALA A 520 14.75 -15.73 -28.91
N TYR A 521 14.63 -15.95 -27.60
CA TYR A 521 14.70 -17.28 -26.99
C TYR A 521 13.32 -17.87 -26.66
N GLU A 522 12.26 -17.24 -27.12
CA GLU A 522 10.88 -17.66 -26.96
C GLU A 522 10.49 -17.87 -25.46
N LEU A 523 11.05 -17.02 -24.58
CA LEU A 523 10.65 -16.92 -23.18
C LEU A 523 9.28 -16.25 -23.07
N THR A 524 8.68 -16.30 -21.89
CA THR A 524 7.37 -15.67 -21.66
C THR A 524 7.47 -14.15 -21.80
N THR A 525 6.70 -13.57 -22.72
CA THR A 525 6.63 -12.13 -22.97
C THR A 525 5.34 -11.52 -22.42
N VAL A 526 5.25 -10.20 -22.45
CA VAL A 526 4.04 -9.45 -22.08
C VAL A 526 2.86 -9.86 -22.94
N GLU A 527 3.08 -10.08 -24.24
CA GLU A 527 2.06 -10.51 -25.20
C GLU A 527 1.49 -11.90 -24.86
N ASN A 528 2.33 -12.82 -24.34
CA ASN A 528 1.88 -14.11 -23.87
C ASN A 528 0.90 -13.96 -22.70
N LYS A 529 1.26 -13.11 -21.73
CA LYS A 529 0.41 -12.83 -20.54
C LYS A 529 -0.91 -12.17 -20.95
N VAL A 530 -0.87 -11.17 -21.82
CA VAL A 530 -2.07 -10.52 -22.35
C VAL A 530 -2.98 -11.54 -23.06
N SER A 531 -2.41 -12.40 -23.91
CA SER A 531 -3.19 -13.43 -24.62
C SER A 531 -3.87 -14.42 -23.68
N ILE A 532 -3.22 -14.81 -22.59
CA ILE A 532 -3.84 -15.67 -21.56
C ILE A 532 -5.07 -15.00 -20.95
N TYR A 533 -4.96 -13.74 -20.56
CA TYR A 533 -6.09 -13.01 -19.95
C TYR A 533 -7.18 -12.70 -20.99
N ALA A 534 -6.82 -12.40 -22.23
CA ALA A 534 -7.76 -12.27 -23.35
C ALA A 534 -8.59 -13.54 -23.54
N TYR A 535 -7.93 -14.71 -23.54
CA TYR A 535 -8.61 -15.99 -23.63
C TYR A 535 -9.58 -16.19 -22.46
N TYR A 536 -9.15 -15.96 -21.20
CA TYR A 536 -10.05 -16.14 -20.03
C TYR A 536 -11.26 -15.22 -20.09
N PHE A 537 -11.06 -13.96 -20.50
CA PHE A 537 -12.14 -13.01 -20.65
C PHE A 537 -13.16 -13.48 -21.71
N HIS A 538 -12.72 -13.73 -22.94
CA HIS A 538 -13.64 -14.11 -24.02
C HIS A 538 -14.25 -15.50 -23.79
N ARG A 539 -13.48 -16.43 -23.27
CA ARG A 539 -13.94 -17.79 -22.95
C ARG A 539 -15.05 -17.78 -21.88
N LEU A 540 -14.92 -16.94 -20.85
CA LEU A 540 -15.95 -16.79 -19.82
C LEU A 540 -17.27 -16.28 -20.42
N LEU A 541 -17.21 -15.43 -21.42
CA LEU A 541 -18.39 -14.81 -22.05
C LEU A 541 -19.02 -15.66 -23.15
N GLN A 542 -18.26 -16.57 -23.77
CA GLN A 542 -18.68 -17.24 -25.02
C GLN A 542 -20.03 -17.99 -24.89
N ARG A 543 -20.30 -18.63 -23.75
CA ARG A 543 -21.55 -19.42 -23.51
C ARG A 543 -22.52 -18.72 -22.55
N ALA A 544 -22.21 -17.52 -22.06
CA ALA A 544 -23.10 -16.76 -21.18
C ALA A 544 -24.30 -16.20 -21.94
N LYS A 545 -25.45 -16.11 -21.27
CA LYS A 545 -26.67 -15.49 -21.78
C LYS A 545 -26.70 -14.01 -21.47
N ASP A 546 -26.44 -13.65 -20.21
CA ASP A 546 -26.31 -12.28 -19.77
C ASP A 546 -24.95 -12.05 -19.08
N VAL A 547 -24.37 -10.90 -19.36
CA VAL A 547 -23.06 -10.48 -18.86
C VAL A 547 -23.14 -9.06 -18.39
N THR A 548 -22.83 -8.84 -17.12
CA THR A 548 -22.72 -7.49 -16.55
C THR A 548 -21.27 -7.25 -16.13
N ILE A 549 -20.64 -6.21 -16.62
CA ILE A 549 -19.24 -5.87 -16.33
C ILE A 549 -19.17 -4.51 -15.65
N LEU A 550 -18.59 -4.48 -14.45
CA LEU A 550 -18.39 -3.26 -13.68
C LEU A 550 -16.93 -2.85 -13.66
N TRP A 551 -16.71 -1.55 -13.77
CA TRP A 551 -15.39 -0.96 -13.71
C TRP A 551 -15.41 0.34 -12.90
N ASN A 552 -14.26 0.69 -12.31
CA ASN A 552 -14.10 1.90 -11.53
C ASN A 552 -13.68 3.06 -12.44
N ASN A 553 -14.46 4.16 -12.46
CA ASN A 553 -14.19 5.33 -13.30
C ASN A 553 -13.57 6.52 -12.53
N ALA A 554 -13.39 6.40 -11.22
CA ALA A 554 -12.72 7.42 -10.41
C ALA A 554 -11.20 7.16 -10.35
N THR A 555 -10.43 8.24 -10.20
CA THR A 555 -8.98 8.15 -9.98
C THR A 555 -8.74 8.12 -8.48
N GLU A 556 -8.22 7.01 -7.95
CA GLU A 556 -7.81 6.86 -6.56
C GLU A 556 -6.32 6.44 -6.52
N ASP A 557 -5.54 6.99 -5.59
CA ASP A 557 -4.14 6.62 -5.30
C ASP A 557 -3.21 6.54 -6.54
N GLY A 558 -3.39 7.47 -7.49
CA GLY A 558 -2.55 7.52 -8.70
C GLY A 558 -2.90 6.49 -9.78
N GLN A 559 -3.85 5.59 -9.53
CA GLN A 559 -4.39 4.70 -10.56
C GLN A 559 -5.48 5.41 -11.35
N ARG A 560 -5.34 5.43 -12.68
CA ARG A 560 -6.36 5.96 -13.58
C ARG A 560 -7.55 5.00 -13.61
N GLY A 561 -8.75 5.53 -13.44
CA GLY A 561 -9.99 4.77 -13.55
C GLY A 561 -10.29 4.45 -15.03
N GLU A 562 -9.51 3.56 -15.63
CA GLU A 562 -9.67 3.14 -17.04
C GLU A 562 -10.32 1.75 -17.11
N MET A 563 -11.28 1.58 -18.02
CA MET A 563 -11.84 0.24 -18.27
C MET A 563 -10.80 -0.67 -18.93
N SER A 564 -10.90 -1.97 -18.67
CA SER A 564 -10.03 -2.98 -19.28
C SER A 564 -10.01 -2.88 -20.80
N ARG A 565 -8.83 -3.04 -21.40
CA ARG A 565 -8.67 -3.11 -22.87
C ARG A 565 -9.56 -4.16 -23.52
N PHE A 566 -9.85 -5.25 -22.84
CA PHE A 566 -10.73 -6.32 -23.37
C PHE A 566 -12.19 -5.88 -23.43
N MET A 567 -12.64 -4.98 -22.53
CA MET A 567 -13.97 -4.37 -22.64
C MET A 567 -14.06 -3.47 -23.87
N LEU A 568 -13.01 -2.67 -24.13
CA LEU A 568 -12.93 -1.83 -25.33
C LEU A 568 -12.89 -2.67 -26.60
N GLN A 569 -12.10 -3.73 -26.62
CA GLN A 569 -11.99 -4.66 -27.74
C GLN A 569 -13.35 -5.33 -28.03
N LEU A 570 -14.01 -5.85 -27.00
CA LEU A 570 -15.33 -6.45 -27.15
C LEU A 570 -16.37 -5.47 -27.75
N MET A 571 -16.32 -4.22 -27.34
CA MET A 571 -17.22 -3.17 -27.84
C MET A 571 -17.00 -2.87 -29.33
N VAL A 572 -15.74 -2.91 -29.79
CA VAL A 572 -15.39 -2.57 -31.19
C VAL A 572 -15.49 -3.79 -32.12
N GLU A 573 -15.10 -4.96 -31.67
CA GLU A 573 -14.87 -6.13 -32.54
C GLU A 573 -16.02 -7.16 -32.53
N SER A 574 -16.80 -7.25 -31.44
CA SER A 574 -17.74 -8.36 -31.27
C SER A 574 -19.02 -8.28 -32.10
N GLY A 575 -19.39 -7.07 -32.55
CA GLY A 575 -20.70 -6.83 -33.17
C GLY A 575 -21.92 -7.02 -32.25
N GLN A 576 -21.70 -7.30 -30.95
CA GLN A 576 -22.75 -7.44 -29.95
C GLN A 576 -23.26 -6.04 -29.51
N THR A 577 -24.53 -5.97 -29.16
CA THR A 577 -25.11 -4.74 -28.60
C THR A 577 -24.75 -4.64 -27.13
N ILE A 578 -24.01 -3.57 -26.76
CA ILE A 578 -23.57 -3.33 -25.39
C ILE A 578 -24.30 -2.11 -24.82
N THR A 579 -25.05 -2.32 -23.74
CA THR A 579 -25.73 -1.26 -23.01
C THR A 579 -24.79 -0.67 -21.97
N GLN A 580 -24.71 0.67 -21.88
CA GLN A 580 -23.82 1.34 -20.94
C GLN A 580 -24.61 2.20 -19.93
N HIS A 581 -24.31 2.04 -18.66
CA HIS A 581 -24.89 2.84 -17.58
C HIS A 581 -23.81 3.23 -16.55
N ALA A 582 -24.17 4.19 -15.68
CA ALA A 582 -23.34 4.59 -14.55
C ALA A 582 -24.11 4.37 -13.24
N LEU A 583 -23.43 3.72 -12.29
CA LEU A 583 -23.94 3.62 -10.93
C LEU A 583 -23.66 4.91 -10.17
N GLN A 584 -24.66 5.42 -9.51
CA GLN A 584 -24.54 6.59 -8.64
C GLN A 584 -25.02 6.22 -7.24
N SER A 585 -24.31 6.66 -6.22
CA SER A 585 -24.83 6.58 -4.85
C SER A 585 -25.97 7.60 -4.74
N GLY A 586 -27.21 7.12 -4.65
CA GLY A 586 -28.43 7.90 -4.82
C GLY A 586 -28.74 8.97 -3.76
N LYS A 587 -27.76 9.47 -2.99
CA LYS A 587 -27.91 10.64 -2.14
C LYS A 587 -26.70 11.56 -2.30
N THR A 588 -26.88 12.72 -2.91
CA THR A 588 -26.03 13.86 -2.56
C THR A 588 -26.12 14.04 -1.05
N ILE A 589 -24.98 13.88 -0.37
CA ILE A 589 -24.90 14.26 1.04
C ILE A 589 -25.21 15.75 1.06
N ALA A 590 -26.39 16.12 1.59
CA ALA A 590 -26.70 17.52 1.86
C ALA A 590 -25.54 18.06 2.72
N ARG A 591 -24.89 19.13 2.26
CA ARG A 591 -23.82 19.77 3.05
C ARG A 591 -24.45 20.18 4.39
N TYR A 592 -24.02 19.55 5.45
CA TYR A 592 -24.43 19.88 6.80
C TYR A 592 -23.72 21.17 7.23
N THR A 593 -24.47 22.12 7.75
CA THR A 593 -23.90 23.29 8.43
C THR A 593 -24.12 23.07 9.91
N PRO A 594 -23.04 22.95 10.71
CA PRO A 594 -23.19 22.76 12.15
C PRO A 594 -23.91 23.96 12.77
N ASP A 595 -24.71 23.67 13.81
CA ASP A 595 -25.43 24.70 14.54
C ASP A 595 -24.45 25.61 15.31
N ALA A 596 -24.79 26.87 15.47
CA ALA A 596 -24.11 27.79 16.33
C ALA A 596 -24.31 27.39 17.81
N ILE A 597 -23.29 27.58 18.63
CA ILE A 597 -23.38 27.34 20.09
C ILE A 597 -23.61 28.67 20.79
N GLU A 598 -24.77 28.78 21.43
CA GLU A 598 -25.12 29.95 22.22
C GLU A 598 -24.27 30.06 23.51
N LYS A 599 -23.84 31.27 23.84
CA LYS A 599 -23.08 31.55 25.05
C LYS A 599 -24.01 31.68 26.28
N THR A 600 -24.58 30.55 26.69
CA THR A 600 -25.37 30.48 27.95
C THR A 600 -24.53 30.86 29.15
N GLU A 601 -25.16 31.16 30.30
CA GLU A 601 -24.45 31.45 31.54
C GLU A 601 -23.45 30.33 31.93
N HIS A 602 -23.82 29.08 31.65
CA HIS A 602 -22.92 27.92 31.88
C HIS A 602 -21.68 27.97 30.98
N VAL A 603 -21.87 28.25 29.71
CA VAL A 603 -20.78 28.35 28.72
C VAL A 603 -19.85 29.53 29.03
N LEU A 604 -20.42 30.67 29.42
CA LEU A 604 -19.65 31.83 29.85
C LEU A 604 -18.86 31.55 31.13
N LYS A 605 -19.44 30.86 32.10
CA LYS A 605 -18.73 30.45 33.30
C LYS A 605 -17.52 29.56 32.98
N LEU A 606 -17.66 28.58 32.10
CA LEU A 606 -16.56 27.73 31.66
C LEU A 606 -15.48 28.53 30.91
N LEU A 607 -15.89 29.46 30.03
CA LEU A 607 -14.98 30.34 29.29
C LEU A 607 -14.15 31.20 30.25
N TYR A 608 -14.79 31.82 31.27
CA TYR A 608 -14.08 32.59 32.31
C TYR A 608 -13.16 31.70 33.13
N GLN A 609 -13.62 30.54 33.59
CA GLN A 609 -12.80 29.59 34.34
C GLN A 609 -11.55 29.17 33.55
N GLN A 610 -11.68 29.01 32.23
CA GLN A 610 -10.54 28.65 31.37
C GLN A 610 -9.45 29.72 31.28
N PHE A 611 -9.80 31.02 31.34
CA PHE A 611 -8.86 32.12 31.07
C PHE A 611 -8.64 33.09 32.25
N THR A 612 -9.28 32.91 33.39
CA THR A 612 -9.09 33.75 34.62
C THR A 612 -8.26 33.05 35.71
N GLY A 613 -7.78 31.82 35.46
CA GLY A 613 -6.87 31.11 36.38
C GLY A 613 -5.46 31.68 36.38
N ASN A 614 -4.73 31.51 37.51
CA ASN A 614 -3.37 32.05 37.63
C ASN A 614 -2.36 31.52 36.61
N ASP A 615 -2.64 30.33 36.03
CA ASP A 615 -1.73 29.63 35.11
C ASP A 615 -2.21 29.63 33.65
N THR A 616 -3.34 30.28 33.33
CA THR A 616 -3.91 30.26 31.97
C THR A 616 -3.85 31.63 31.31
N LEU A 617 -3.38 31.67 30.07
CA LEU A 617 -3.27 32.87 29.26
C LEU A 617 -4.23 32.79 28.09
N LEU A 618 -4.86 33.92 27.74
CA LEU A 618 -5.49 34.09 26.43
C LEU A 618 -4.38 34.38 25.40
N SER A 619 -3.80 33.34 24.83
CA SER A 619 -2.69 33.47 23.90
C SER A 619 -3.15 34.04 22.53
N PRO A 620 -2.26 34.68 21.75
CA PRO A 620 -2.54 35.05 20.37
C PRO A 620 -3.02 33.88 19.54
N SER A 621 -2.50 32.65 19.80
CA SER A 621 -2.95 31.42 19.12
C SER A 621 -4.41 31.07 19.42
N ALA A 622 -4.89 31.33 20.66
CA ALA A 622 -6.30 31.14 21.00
C ALA A 622 -7.19 32.14 20.26
N ILE A 623 -6.79 33.41 20.22
CA ILE A 623 -7.51 34.47 19.50
C ILE A 623 -7.54 34.13 17.99
N ASN A 624 -6.44 33.68 17.43
CA ASN A 624 -6.37 33.24 16.03
C ASN A 624 -7.31 32.05 15.72
N LYS A 625 -7.42 31.06 16.64
CA LYS A 625 -8.39 29.97 16.49
C LYS A 625 -9.83 30.49 16.48
N TYR A 626 -10.15 31.47 17.33
CA TYR A 626 -11.46 32.11 17.30
C TYR A 626 -11.72 32.84 15.98
N MET A 627 -10.75 33.62 15.49
CA MET A 627 -10.88 34.32 14.20
C MET A 627 -11.02 33.36 13.01
N ARG A 628 -10.33 32.22 13.03
CA ARG A 628 -10.50 31.18 12.01
C ARG A 628 -11.88 30.54 12.04
N CYS A 629 -12.33 30.15 13.21
CA CYS A 629 -13.63 29.53 13.42
C CYS A 629 -14.02 29.60 14.91
N PRO A 630 -15.01 30.45 15.28
CA PRO A 630 -15.50 30.50 16.66
C PRO A 630 -15.89 29.14 17.22
N LEU A 631 -16.46 28.24 16.40
CA LEU A 631 -16.84 26.90 16.82
C LEU A 631 -15.64 26.02 17.11
N GLN A 632 -14.51 26.15 16.38
CA GLN A 632 -13.24 25.46 16.66
C GLN A 632 -12.67 25.91 18.01
N PHE A 633 -12.73 27.21 18.30
CA PHE A 633 -12.32 27.75 19.59
C PHE A 633 -13.14 27.16 20.75
N TYR A 634 -14.46 27.08 20.59
CA TYR A 634 -15.35 26.44 21.58
C TYR A 634 -14.96 24.98 21.86
N TYR A 635 -14.81 24.19 20.81
CA TYR A 635 -14.43 22.76 20.99
C TYR A 635 -13.12 22.60 21.71
N ARG A 636 -12.12 23.39 21.37
CA ARG A 636 -10.78 23.29 21.97
C ARG A 636 -10.72 23.75 23.40
N TYR A 637 -11.22 24.94 23.67
CA TYR A 637 -10.95 25.63 24.94
C TYR A 637 -12.09 25.51 25.94
N ILE A 638 -13.32 25.38 25.51
CA ILE A 638 -14.50 25.39 26.42
C ILE A 638 -15.03 23.97 26.61
N ALA A 639 -15.25 23.23 25.53
CA ALA A 639 -15.66 21.84 25.56
C ALA A 639 -14.51 20.87 25.94
N GLY A 640 -13.26 21.36 25.91
CA GLY A 640 -12.08 20.57 26.29
C GLY A 640 -11.83 19.34 25.39
N ILE A 641 -12.39 19.35 24.17
CA ILE A 641 -12.21 18.25 23.22
C ILE A 641 -10.78 18.31 22.72
N LYS A 642 -9.99 17.32 23.14
CA LYS A 642 -8.64 17.18 22.61
C LYS A 642 -8.71 16.97 21.10
N GLU A 643 -7.82 17.66 20.38
CA GLU A 643 -7.58 17.36 18.97
C GLU A 643 -7.32 15.87 18.89
N PRO A 644 -7.94 15.11 17.94
CA PRO A 644 -7.60 13.71 17.79
C PRO A 644 -6.07 13.67 17.71
N ASP A 645 -5.45 12.93 18.62
CA ASP A 645 -4.07 12.54 18.38
C ASP A 645 -4.15 11.89 17.01
N GLU A 646 -3.61 12.54 15.96
CA GLU A 646 -3.28 11.82 14.76
C GLU A 646 -2.62 10.53 15.23
N PRO A 647 -2.80 9.38 14.57
CA PRO A 647 -2.03 8.20 14.90
C PRO A 647 -0.57 8.62 14.76
N ASP A 648 -0.10 9.31 15.81
CA ASP A 648 1.28 9.66 15.92
C ASP A 648 1.99 8.33 15.97
N ASP A 649 2.61 7.96 14.88
CA ASP A 649 3.87 7.34 15.05
C ASP A 649 4.65 8.29 15.93
N GLU A 650 4.82 7.95 17.22
CA GLU A 650 5.77 8.62 18.12
C GLU A 650 7.17 8.66 17.49
N GLN A 651 7.28 8.19 16.28
CA GLN A 651 8.42 8.08 15.40
C GLN A 651 8.30 9.00 14.19
N GLU A 652 7.11 9.56 13.85
CA GLU A 652 6.93 10.39 12.67
C GLU A 652 7.11 11.87 13.00
N LEU A 653 8.03 12.50 12.27
CA LEU A 653 8.36 13.90 12.45
C LEU A 653 7.43 14.78 11.63
N ASP A 654 6.35 15.26 12.27
CA ASP A 654 5.43 16.23 11.67
C ASP A 654 6.03 17.65 11.64
N ASN A 655 5.34 18.58 10.97
CA ASN A 655 5.79 19.97 10.87
C ASN A 655 5.86 20.68 12.23
N ARG A 656 5.07 20.28 13.22
CA ARG A 656 5.06 20.85 14.57
C ARG A 656 6.29 20.39 15.36
N ILE A 657 6.56 19.08 15.35
CA ILE A 657 7.75 18.48 16.00
C ILE A 657 9.01 19.02 15.35
N PHE A 658 9.03 19.15 14.00
CA PHE A 658 10.13 19.79 13.29
C PHE A 658 10.39 21.21 13.76
N GLY A 659 9.33 22.01 13.96
CA GLY A 659 9.42 23.36 14.52
C GLY A 659 9.97 23.36 15.93
N ASN A 660 9.45 22.50 16.80
CA ASN A 660 9.89 22.40 18.20
C ASN A 660 11.38 22.05 18.31
N ILE A 661 11.85 21.05 17.53
CA ILE A 661 13.28 20.67 17.50
C ILE A 661 14.15 21.84 17.05
N PHE A 662 13.70 22.59 16.03
CA PHE A 662 14.43 23.77 15.55
C PHE A 662 14.53 24.86 16.63
N HIS A 663 13.40 25.23 17.29
CA HIS A 663 13.37 26.25 18.33
C HIS A 663 14.26 25.87 19.52
N GLN A 664 14.16 24.61 19.98
CA GLN A 664 14.96 24.12 21.09
C GLN A 664 16.46 24.08 20.78
N ALA A 665 16.82 23.64 19.56
CA ALA A 665 18.21 23.63 19.15
C ALA A 665 18.76 25.06 18.98
N ALA A 666 17.96 26.02 18.46
CA ALA A 666 18.31 27.42 18.37
C ALA A 666 18.53 28.03 19.76
N ASP A 667 17.60 27.81 20.68
CA ASP A 667 17.72 28.28 22.07
C ASP A 667 19.00 27.75 22.73
N THR A 668 19.28 26.46 22.62
CA THR A 668 20.51 25.82 23.14
C THR A 668 21.78 26.44 22.57
N LEU A 669 21.81 26.82 21.28
CA LEU A 669 22.97 27.41 20.64
C LEU A 669 23.16 28.87 21.04
N TYR A 670 22.06 29.63 21.09
CA TYR A 670 22.16 31.08 21.43
C TYR A 670 22.44 31.33 22.88
N HIS A 671 22.10 30.41 23.79
CA HIS A 671 22.53 30.48 25.20
C HIS A 671 24.05 30.32 25.37
N GLN A 672 24.78 29.79 24.37
CA GLN A 672 26.23 29.67 24.40
C GLN A 672 26.93 30.98 23.98
N LEU A 673 26.21 31.93 23.39
CA LEU A 673 26.76 33.20 22.92
C LEU A 673 26.90 34.22 24.08
N PRO A 674 27.87 35.15 23.99
CA PRO A 674 27.92 36.27 24.92
C PRO A 674 26.71 37.19 24.74
N LYS A 675 26.31 37.92 25.79
CA LYS A 675 25.20 38.87 25.72
C LYS A 675 25.33 39.84 24.55
N HIS A 676 26.55 40.37 24.36
CA HIS A 676 26.92 41.21 23.22
C HIS A 676 27.40 40.33 22.08
N VAL A 677 26.55 40.17 21.06
CA VAL A 677 26.81 39.30 19.90
C VAL A 677 27.56 40.08 18.82
N THR A 678 28.73 39.56 18.50
CA THR A 678 29.58 40.12 17.45
C THR A 678 29.68 39.15 16.26
N ARG A 679 30.18 39.65 15.15
CA ARG A 679 30.41 38.82 13.96
C ARG A 679 31.37 37.67 14.25
N GLU A 680 32.41 37.93 15.08
CA GLU A 680 33.42 36.93 15.46
C GLU A 680 32.80 35.80 16.32
N SER A 681 31.90 36.13 17.24
CA SER A 681 31.24 35.13 18.07
C SER A 681 30.34 34.17 17.26
N LEU A 682 29.63 34.71 16.26
CA LEU A 682 28.82 33.90 15.32
C LEU A 682 29.68 33.09 14.33
N ASP A 683 30.81 33.62 13.87
CA ASP A 683 31.80 32.90 13.07
C ASP A 683 32.41 31.70 13.82
N GLN A 684 32.67 31.89 15.14
CA GLN A 684 33.11 30.76 15.98
C GLN A 684 32.05 29.69 16.11
N LEU A 685 30.78 30.09 16.31
CA LEU A 685 29.65 29.15 16.38
C LEU A 685 29.46 28.36 15.07
N LEU A 686 29.54 29.05 13.91
CA LEU A 686 29.48 28.42 12.58
C LEU A 686 30.60 27.41 12.32
N LYS A 687 31.80 27.65 12.82
CA LYS A 687 32.95 26.74 12.72
C LYS A 687 32.80 25.53 13.62
N SER A 688 32.04 25.63 14.70
CA SER A 688 31.78 24.53 15.63
C SER A 688 30.68 23.59 15.10
N LYS A 689 31.03 22.81 14.07
CA LYS A 689 30.09 21.81 13.46
C LYS A 689 29.52 20.88 14.53
N ILE A 690 30.35 20.42 15.45
CA ILE A 690 29.97 19.48 16.52
C ILE A 690 28.92 20.09 17.46
N ALA A 691 29.03 21.40 17.78
CA ALA A 691 28.07 22.06 18.67
C ALA A 691 26.67 22.14 18.03
N ILE A 692 26.59 22.46 16.74
CA ILE A 692 25.32 22.54 16.00
C ILE A 692 24.68 21.16 15.89
N GLU A 693 25.47 20.16 15.50
CA GLU A 693 24.99 18.79 15.38
C GLU A 693 24.48 18.25 16.72
N LYS A 694 25.24 18.49 17.79
CA LYS A 694 24.84 18.04 19.14
C LYS A 694 23.57 18.71 19.63
N ALA A 695 23.41 20.03 19.43
CA ALA A 695 22.19 20.73 19.81
C ALA A 695 20.94 20.16 19.08
N VAL A 696 21.08 19.80 17.82
CA VAL A 696 20.00 19.17 17.06
C VAL A 696 19.72 17.74 17.57
N ASP A 697 20.76 16.95 17.82
CA ASP A 697 20.63 15.57 18.29
C ASP A 697 19.97 15.52 19.68
N ASP A 698 20.37 16.42 20.59
CA ASP A 698 19.77 16.54 21.93
C ASP A 698 18.29 16.94 21.85
N ALA A 699 17.93 17.89 20.98
CA ALA A 699 16.56 18.32 20.75
C ALA A 699 15.70 17.18 20.10
N PHE A 700 16.25 16.44 19.13
CA PHE A 700 15.61 15.26 18.58
C PHE A 700 15.31 14.21 19.66
N HIS A 701 16.30 13.93 20.50
CA HIS A 701 16.14 12.91 21.54
C HIS A 701 15.10 13.33 22.61
N GLN A 702 14.95 14.62 22.87
CA GLN A 702 13.96 15.14 23.80
C GLN A 702 12.53 15.09 23.23
N GLU A 703 12.33 15.49 21.97
CA GLU A 703 11.02 15.48 21.31
C GLU A 703 10.58 14.06 20.86
N LEU A 704 11.53 13.23 20.46
CA LEU A 704 11.29 11.88 19.94
C LEU A 704 12.16 10.83 20.65
N PRO A 705 11.94 10.57 21.95
CA PRO A 705 12.84 9.73 22.78
C PRO A 705 12.86 8.25 22.34
N TYR A 706 11.88 7.80 21.59
CA TYR A 706 11.76 6.40 21.14
C TYR A 706 12.00 6.23 19.63
N ALA A 707 12.30 7.30 18.90
CA ALA A 707 12.51 7.23 17.48
C ALA A 707 13.87 6.62 17.12
N VAL A 708 13.89 5.70 16.18
CA VAL A 708 15.13 5.20 15.56
C VAL A 708 15.55 6.18 14.47
N MET A 709 16.73 6.78 14.62
CA MET A 709 17.27 7.71 13.64
C MET A 709 17.57 6.99 12.32
N GLY A 710 16.70 7.16 11.32
CA GLY A 710 16.81 6.55 9.99
C GLY A 710 15.89 7.22 8.98
N GLY A 711 16.09 6.99 7.69
CA GLY A 711 15.22 7.49 6.62
C GLY A 711 14.96 9.00 6.70
N LEU A 712 13.70 9.41 6.78
CA LEU A 712 13.27 10.81 6.84
C LEU A 712 13.81 11.57 8.05
N HIS A 713 14.05 10.92 9.21
CA HIS A 713 14.62 11.58 10.37
C HIS A 713 16.04 12.13 10.10
N LEU A 714 16.87 11.36 9.39
CA LEU A 714 18.20 11.81 9.01
C LEU A 714 18.14 13.00 8.03
N ILE A 715 17.21 12.97 7.09
CA ILE A 715 16.99 14.08 6.14
C ILE A 715 16.55 15.32 6.92
N ASN A 716 15.55 15.20 7.78
CA ASN A 716 15.04 16.32 8.56
C ASN A 716 16.10 16.88 9.54
N ARG A 717 16.91 16.01 10.13
CA ARG A 717 18.07 16.41 10.94
C ARG A 717 19.02 17.32 10.15
N GLU A 718 19.43 16.90 8.96
CA GLU A 718 20.31 17.69 8.09
C GLU A 718 19.66 19.00 7.64
N VAL A 719 18.35 19.01 7.38
CA VAL A 719 17.60 20.23 7.05
C VAL A 719 17.60 21.18 8.24
N ILE A 720 17.37 20.71 9.48
CA ILE A 720 17.41 21.56 10.68
C ILE A 720 18.81 22.11 10.91
N ILE A 721 19.87 21.31 10.77
CA ILE A 721 21.25 21.77 10.83
C ILE A 721 21.51 22.90 9.80
N ARG A 722 21.04 22.71 8.57
CA ARG A 722 21.15 23.74 7.53
C ARG A 722 20.37 25.01 7.90
N TYR A 723 19.19 24.90 8.47
CA TYR A 723 18.37 26.04 8.89
C TYR A 723 19.04 26.81 10.04
N LEU A 724 19.63 26.13 11.03
CA LEU A 724 20.38 26.77 12.09
C LEU A 724 21.60 27.53 11.56
N ARG A 725 22.33 26.95 10.61
CA ARG A 725 23.44 27.67 9.97
C ARG A 725 22.95 28.91 9.22
N GLN A 726 21.82 28.79 8.53
CA GLN A 726 21.22 29.91 7.81
C GLN A 726 20.77 31.02 8.79
N LEU A 727 20.17 30.66 9.94
CA LEU A 727 19.81 31.59 11.01
C LEU A 727 21.06 32.37 11.48
N ILE A 728 22.15 31.65 11.79
CA ILE A 728 23.39 32.26 12.26
C ILE A 728 24.00 33.19 11.18
N GLU A 729 23.94 32.84 9.90
CA GLU A 729 24.43 33.71 8.80
C GLU A 729 23.58 34.98 8.64
N ILE A 730 22.25 34.90 8.86
CA ILE A 730 21.37 36.06 8.87
C ILE A 730 21.76 37.00 10.00
N ASP A 731 21.89 36.47 11.22
CA ASP A 731 22.23 37.25 12.38
C ASP A 731 23.62 37.86 12.28
N LYS A 732 24.54 37.17 11.65
CA LYS A 732 25.88 37.70 11.33
C LYS A 732 25.83 38.95 10.41
N ALA A 733 24.82 39.02 9.52
CA ALA A 733 24.60 40.25 8.72
C ALA A 733 24.00 41.40 9.55
N LEU A 734 23.35 41.07 10.68
CA LEU A 734 22.69 42.05 11.56
C LEU A 734 23.52 42.45 12.79
N THR A 735 24.71 41.89 12.99
CA THR A 735 25.62 42.22 14.07
C THR A 735 26.16 43.65 13.95
N PRO A 736 26.51 44.35 15.10
CA PRO A 736 26.36 43.85 16.47
C PRO A 736 24.97 44.09 17.08
N PHE A 737 24.56 43.20 18.00
CA PHE A 737 23.35 43.35 18.78
C PHE A 737 23.52 42.68 20.16
N ASP A 738 22.70 43.09 21.13
CA ASP A 738 22.68 42.48 22.45
C ASP A 738 21.46 41.57 22.63
N ILE A 739 21.66 40.32 23.06
CA ILE A 739 20.55 39.43 23.44
C ILE A 739 20.02 39.87 24.81
N LEU A 740 18.78 40.33 24.85
CA LEU A 740 18.07 40.70 26.08
C LEU A 740 17.38 39.51 26.73
N GLY A 741 16.90 38.54 25.91
CA GLY A 741 16.28 37.34 26.39
C GLY A 741 16.02 36.31 25.30
N LEU A 742 15.96 35.02 25.72
CA LEU A 742 15.63 33.86 24.89
C LEU A 742 14.46 33.13 25.57
N GLU A 743 13.50 32.65 24.79
CA GLU A 743 12.29 31.92 25.22
C GLU A 743 11.59 32.66 26.41
N CYS A 744 11.41 33.98 26.27
CA CYS A 744 10.92 34.84 27.37
C CYS A 744 9.39 34.87 27.41
N ASP A 745 8.81 34.66 28.62
CA ASP A 745 7.37 34.81 28.82
C ASP A 745 7.01 36.29 29.00
N VAL A 746 6.05 36.77 28.21
CA VAL A 746 5.51 38.13 28.30
C VAL A 746 4.01 38.11 28.47
N THR A 747 3.52 38.92 29.45
CA THR A 747 2.11 38.97 29.76
C THR A 747 1.63 40.38 30.10
N ARG A 748 0.37 40.64 29.81
CA ARG A 748 -0.33 41.88 30.16
C ARG A 748 -1.70 41.55 30.74
N GLU A 749 -2.12 42.26 31.79
CA GLU A 749 -3.48 42.20 32.32
C GLU A 749 -4.45 42.98 31.40
N PHE A 750 -5.61 42.40 31.23
CA PHE A 750 -6.68 42.97 30.44
C PHE A 750 -8.03 42.82 31.15
N SER A 751 -8.80 43.91 31.28
CA SER A 751 -10.11 43.88 31.93
C SER A 751 -11.22 44.09 30.92
N PRO A 752 -11.99 43.03 30.59
CA PRO A 752 -13.13 43.16 29.64
C PRO A 752 -14.18 44.14 30.20
N LEU A 753 -14.75 44.96 29.30
CA LEU A 753 -15.76 45.98 29.64
C LEU A 753 -17.07 45.40 30.18
N THR A 754 -17.31 44.12 30.05
CA THR A 754 -18.63 43.51 30.25
C THR A 754 -18.79 42.76 31.58
N THR A 755 -17.77 42.69 32.43
CA THR A 755 -17.84 41.82 33.62
C THR A 755 -17.10 42.36 34.86
N HIS A 756 -17.66 42.04 36.04
CA HIS A 756 -17.05 42.21 37.38
C HIS A 756 -16.09 41.04 37.74
N HIS A 757 -15.52 40.34 36.72
CA HIS A 757 -14.63 39.22 36.93
C HIS A 757 -13.16 39.63 37.00
N SER A 758 -12.30 38.78 37.52
CA SER A 758 -10.84 38.97 37.57
C SER A 758 -10.26 39.32 36.21
N PRO A 759 -9.20 40.16 36.13
CA PRO A 759 -8.59 40.53 34.88
C PRO A 759 -8.08 39.29 34.12
N LEU A 760 -8.23 39.30 32.79
CA LEU A 760 -7.64 38.30 31.89
C LEU A 760 -6.15 38.58 31.71
N ARG A 761 -5.36 37.56 31.44
CA ARG A 761 -3.96 37.72 31.08
C ARG A 761 -3.77 37.37 29.60
N ILE A 762 -3.28 38.31 28.82
CA ILE A 762 -2.93 38.13 27.40
C ILE A 762 -1.42 38.09 27.26
N GLY A 763 -0.88 37.16 26.50
CA GLY A 763 0.56 37.05 26.28
C GLY A 763 0.98 35.67 25.76
N GLY A 764 2.24 35.37 25.93
CA GLY A 764 2.84 34.12 25.52
C GLY A 764 4.35 34.18 25.60
N ARG A 765 5.02 33.36 24.84
CA ARG A 765 6.48 33.22 24.84
C ARG A 765 7.08 33.81 23.57
N ILE A 766 8.13 34.66 23.75
CA ILE A 766 8.92 35.24 22.66
C ILE A 766 10.13 34.35 22.44
N ASP A 767 10.42 33.98 21.21
CA ASP A 767 11.59 33.15 20.88
C ASP A 767 12.89 33.88 21.19
N ARG A 768 13.01 35.18 20.80
CA ARG A 768 14.20 35.99 21.10
C ARG A 768 13.88 37.49 21.18
N LEU A 769 14.53 38.15 22.12
CA LEU A 769 14.47 39.59 22.32
C LEU A 769 15.90 40.16 22.15
N ASP A 770 16.10 41.06 21.19
CA ASP A 770 17.40 41.66 20.86
C ASP A 770 17.35 43.16 21.07
N GLN A 771 18.51 43.80 21.45
CA GLN A 771 18.73 45.24 21.31
C GLN A 771 19.70 45.47 20.16
N MET A 772 19.26 46.20 19.16
CA MET A 772 20.07 46.51 17.98
C MET A 772 21.02 47.67 18.24
N SER A 773 22.04 47.84 17.42
CA SER A 773 23.05 48.90 17.55
C SER A 773 22.46 50.32 17.44
N ASP A 774 21.29 50.50 16.89
CA ASP A 774 20.55 51.76 16.84
C ASP A 774 19.75 52.05 18.12
N GLY A 775 19.82 51.18 19.14
CA GLY A 775 19.10 51.24 20.40
C GLY A 775 17.68 50.67 20.37
N ARG A 776 17.19 50.23 19.22
CA ARG A 776 15.87 49.66 19.02
C ARG A 776 15.82 48.22 19.57
N ILE A 777 14.75 47.86 20.23
CA ILE A 777 14.47 46.47 20.68
C ILE A 777 13.71 45.75 19.60
N ARG A 778 14.17 44.55 19.27
CA ARG A 778 13.54 43.68 18.24
C ARG A 778 12.94 42.46 18.91
N VAL A 779 11.65 42.26 18.70
CA VAL A 779 10.92 41.05 19.12
C VAL A 779 10.91 40.07 17.94
N VAL A 780 11.61 38.96 18.08
CA VAL A 780 11.83 37.99 17.01
C VAL A 780 11.04 36.72 17.26
N ASP A 781 10.32 36.27 16.24
CA ASP A 781 9.62 35.00 16.21
C ASP A 781 10.10 34.20 15.01
N TYR A 782 10.49 32.93 15.19
CA TYR A 782 11.03 32.08 14.15
C TYR A 782 9.94 31.28 13.43
N LYS A 783 10.06 31.20 12.10
CA LYS A 783 9.14 30.39 11.29
C LYS A 783 9.93 29.49 10.32
N THR A 784 9.74 28.18 10.49
CA THR A 784 10.37 27.13 9.65
C THR A 784 9.53 26.76 8.41
N GLY A 785 8.31 27.30 8.28
CA GLY A 785 7.40 27.01 7.17
C GLY A 785 7.84 27.58 5.83
N SER A 786 7.38 26.96 4.73
CA SER A 786 7.74 27.30 3.34
C SER A 786 6.93 28.46 2.72
N ARG A 787 5.88 28.93 3.37
CA ARG A 787 4.96 29.94 2.81
C ARG A 787 5.59 31.33 2.89
N LYS A 788 5.47 32.12 1.82
CA LYS A 788 5.90 33.51 1.82
C LYS A 788 4.86 34.38 2.54
N LEU A 789 5.34 35.17 3.50
CA LEU A 789 4.54 36.20 4.14
C LEU A 789 4.17 37.26 3.08
N LYS A 790 2.90 37.60 3.02
CA LYS A 790 2.46 38.82 2.31
C LYS A 790 2.35 39.93 3.32
N ALA A 791 2.96 41.10 3.00
CA ALA A 791 2.78 42.29 3.83
C ALA A 791 1.29 42.68 3.87
N LEU A 792 0.75 42.86 5.07
CA LEU A 792 -0.58 43.41 5.27
C LEU A 792 -0.61 44.87 4.93
N GLY A 793 -1.78 45.44 4.61
CA GLY A 793 -1.91 46.84 4.26
C GLY A 793 -1.99 47.76 5.45
N SER A 794 -2.60 47.32 6.55
CA SER A 794 -2.80 48.11 7.78
C SER A 794 -3.01 47.24 9.00
N VAL A 795 -3.15 47.88 10.17
CA VAL A 795 -3.46 47.21 11.44
C VAL A 795 -4.80 46.49 11.43
N GLU A 796 -5.78 47.02 10.71
CA GLU A 796 -7.12 46.45 10.56
C GLU A 796 -7.06 45.07 9.89
N ASP A 797 -6.18 44.89 8.92
CA ASP A 797 -5.98 43.60 8.22
C ASP A 797 -5.56 42.47 9.18
N ILE A 798 -4.95 42.76 10.30
CA ILE A 798 -4.54 41.76 11.32
C ILE A 798 -5.77 41.05 11.88
N PHE A 799 -6.90 41.77 12.02
CA PHE A 799 -8.11 41.27 12.62
C PHE A 799 -9.20 40.89 11.57
N ASP A 800 -8.87 40.97 10.28
CA ASP A 800 -9.78 40.57 9.20
C ASP A 800 -9.67 39.05 9.00
N PRO A 801 -10.78 38.26 9.22
CA PRO A 801 -10.79 36.83 8.98
C PRO A 801 -10.43 36.42 7.53
N ALA A 802 -10.69 37.30 6.54
CA ALA A 802 -10.34 37.02 5.15
C ALA A 802 -8.82 37.03 4.90
N LYS A 803 -8.04 37.69 5.76
CA LYS A 803 -6.58 37.78 5.67
C LYS A 803 -5.82 36.63 6.37
N ILE A 804 -6.52 35.68 6.97
CA ILE A 804 -5.91 34.50 7.60
C ILE A 804 -5.05 33.72 6.60
N HIS A 805 -5.46 33.67 5.33
CA HIS A 805 -4.66 33.03 4.27
C HIS A 805 -3.40 33.81 3.85
N ASP A 806 -3.34 35.09 4.22
CA ASP A 806 -2.17 35.97 4.03
C ASP A 806 -1.27 36.04 5.29
N HIS A 807 -1.53 35.15 6.28
CA HIS A 807 -0.80 35.02 7.55
C HIS A 807 -0.98 36.20 8.52
N SER A 808 -2.18 36.78 8.58
CA SER A 808 -2.51 37.76 9.62
C SER A 808 -2.35 37.22 11.04
N ASP A 809 -2.43 35.91 11.24
CA ASP A 809 -2.18 35.18 12.49
C ASP A 809 -0.75 35.39 13.03
N TYR A 810 0.25 35.45 12.16
CA TYR A 810 1.62 35.71 12.56
C TYR A 810 1.82 37.19 12.97
N TYR A 811 1.16 38.12 12.25
CA TYR A 811 1.15 39.51 12.65
C TYR A 811 0.50 39.70 14.03
N LEU A 812 -0.67 39.07 14.28
CA LEU A 812 -1.33 39.17 15.59
C LEU A 812 -0.41 38.71 16.73
N GLN A 813 0.28 37.60 16.54
CA GLN A 813 1.20 37.04 17.52
C GLN A 813 2.34 38.00 17.83
N THR A 814 3.08 38.41 16.79
CA THR A 814 4.26 39.25 16.93
C THR A 814 3.91 40.67 17.44
N PHE A 815 2.80 41.26 16.98
CA PHE A 815 2.29 42.56 17.43
C PHE A 815 1.88 42.50 18.92
N THR A 816 1.19 41.45 19.37
CA THR A 816 0.82 41.29 20.76
C THR A 816 2.06 41.29 21.65
N TYR A 817 3.09 40.57 21.29
CA TYR A 817 4.33 40.50 22.04
C TYR A 817 5.08 41.84 22.01
N ALA A 818 5.18 42.47 20.83
CA ALA A 818 5.86 43.76 20.71
C ALA A 818 5.12 44.88 21.45
N ASP A 819 3.77 44.89 21.48
CA ASP A 819 3.01 45.88 22.31
C ASP A 819 3.28 45.70 23.78
N ILE A 820 3.30 44.44 24.29
CA ILE A 820 3.58 44.17 25.69
C ILE A 820 4.98 44.66 26.08
N VAL A 821 6.00 44.35 25.26
CA VAL A 821 7.38 44.78 25.49
C VAL A 821 7.50 46.32 25.41
N SER A 822 6.81 46.97 24.44
CA SER A 822 6.90 48.44 24.26
C SER A 822 6.37 49.25 25.46
N ARG A 823 5.55 48.66 26.30
CA ARG A 823 5.03 49.26 27.53
C ARG A 823 5.98 49.12 28.72
N GLN A 824 6.89 48.16 28.65
CA GLN A 824 7.87 47.89 29.70
C GLN A 824 9.19 48.60 29.44
N GLU A 825 9.49 48.87 28.20
CA GLU A 825 10.74 49.45 27.72
C GLU A 825 10.57 50.89 27.24
N SER A 826 11.60 51.70 27.37
CA SER A 826 11.61 53.09 26.88
C SER A 826 12.11 53.22 25.42
N SER A 827 12.86 52.23 24.94
CA SER A 827 13.40 52.18 23.60
C SER A 827 12.29 51.85 22.55
N PRO A 828 12.48 52.28 21.28
CA PRO A 828 11.58 51.84 20.20
C PRO A 828 11.56 50.30 20.08
N VAL A 829 10.39 49.71 19.81
CA VAL A 829 10.21 48.24 19.73
C VAL A 829 9.67 47.87 18.36
N SER A 830 10.38 47.01 17.64
CA SER A 830 9.99 46.51 16.32
C SER A 830 9.62 45.02 16.31
N PRO A 831 8.49 44.66 15.71
CA PRO A 831 8.12 43.26 15.50
C PRO A 831 8.89 42.66 14.33
N ALA A 832 9.41 41.42 14.47
CA ALA A 832 10.17 40.74 13.44
C ALA A 832 9.74 39.29 13.30
N LEU A 833 9.53 38.83 12.08
CA LEU A 833 9.26 37.45 11.71
C LEU A 833 10.39 36.92 10.85
N LEU A 834 11.09 35.93 11.37
CA LEU A 834 12.25 35.39 10.70
C LEU A 834 11.90 34.07 10.00
N PHE A 835 11.65 34.12 8.68
CA PHE A 835 11.37 32.95 7.84
C PHE A 835 12.67 32.35 7.36
N ILE A 836 13.06 31.22 7.96
CA ILE A 836 14.37 30.61 7.71
C ILE A 836 14.54 30.19 6.24
N GLN A 837 13.51 29.61 5.61
CA GLN A 837 13.58 29.12 4.22
C GLN A 837 13.77 30.24 3.19
N HIS A 838 13.34 31.46 3.48
CA HIS A 838 13.35 32.59 2.51
C HIS A 838 14.47 33.59 2.75
N ALA A 839 15.27 33.37 3.78
CA ALA A 839 16.29 34.29 4.24
C ALA A 839 17.63 34.19 3.44
N ALA A 840 17.64 33.53 2.29
CA ALA A 840 18.84 33.37 1.46
C ALA A 840 19.22 34.62 0.63
N SER A 841 18.40 35.69 0.65
CA SER A 841 18.72 36.96 -0.04
C SER A 841 19.71 37.81 0.79
N LYS A 842 20.68 38.44 0.15
CA LYS A 842 21.70 39.29 0.80
C LYS A 842 21.13 40.48 1.56
N ASP A 843 19.89 40.91 1.29
CA ASP A 843 19.21 42.08 1.88
C ASP A 843 17.97 41.68 2.68
N TYR A 844 17.95 40.47 3.26
CA TYR A 844 16.82 40.01 4.03
C TYR A 844 16.75 40.75 5.39
N ASP A 845 15.61 41.42 5.62
CA ASP A 845 15.29 42.07 6.91
C ASP A 845 13.99 41.42 7.46
N PRO A 846 14.04 40.84 8.65
CA PRO A 846 12.88 40.17 9.26
C PRO A 846 11.82 41.15 9.82
N THR A 847 12.09 42.45 9.84
CA THR A 847 11.17 43.45 10.38
C THR A 847 9.85 43.44 9.61
N LEU A 848 8.73 43.39 10.33
CA LEU A 848 7.40 43.39 9.69
C LEU A 848 7.12 44.71 8.97
N CYS A 849 6.30 44.64 7.94
CA CYS A 849 5.92 45.80 7.12
C CYS A 849 4.43 45.92 6.98
N PHE A 850 3.90 47.14 6.87
CA PHE A 850 2.61 47.39 6.24
C PHE A 850 2.86 47.94 4.84
N GLY A 851 2.36 47.18 3.83
CA GLY A 851 2.69 47.44 2.45
C GLY A 851 4.19 47.45 2.17
N LYS A 852 4.81 48.60 1.99
CA LYS A 852 6.26 48.77 1.80
C LYS A 852 6.95 49.39 2.99
N GLU A 853 6.24 49.88 3.99
CA GLU A 853 6.73 50.61 5.13
C GLU A 853 7.10 49.66 6.27
N ARG A 854 8.34 49.72 6.76
CA ARG A 854 8.83 48.92 7.87
C ARG A 854 8.34 49.45 9.20
N ILE A 855 7.95 48.58 10.10
CA ILE A 855 7.50 48.94 11.44
C ILE A 855 8.69 48.99 12.38
N LEU A 856 9.27 50.16 12.50
CA LEU A 856 10.47 50.37 13.32
C LEU A 856 10.13 50.64 14.79
N ASP A 857 8.96 51.19 15.09
CA ASP A 857 8.40 51.35 16.41
C ASP A 857 6.93 51.01 16.41
N ILE A 858 6.55 49.97 17.16
CA ILE A 858 5.14 49.53 17.25
C ILE A 858 4.23 50.58 17.91
N ARG A 859 4.80 51.54 18.69
CA ARG A 859 4.00 52.54 19.37
C ARG A 859 3.18 53.41 18.45
N GLU A 860 3.63 53.59 17.23
CA GLU A 860 2.88 54.29 16.17
C GLU A 860 1.53 53.65 15.86
N TYR A 861 1.41 52.34 16.12
CA TYR A 861 0.25 51.50 15.80
C TYR A 861 -0.44 50.91 17.02
N SER A 862 0.17 51.03 18.27
CA SER A 862 -0.27 50.38 19.50
C SER A 862 -1.67 50.78 19.94
N GLU A 863 -2.04 52.09 19.81
CA GLU A 863 -3.36 52.55 20.22
C GLU A 863 -4.45 51.84 19.39
N ARG A 864 -4.30 51.91 18.08
CA ARG A 864 -5.25 51.27 17.15
C ARG A 864 -5.28 49.75 17.22
N PHE A 865 -4.12 49.11 17.38
CA PHE A 865 -4.00 47.68 17.61
C PHE A 865 -4.71 47.25 18.88
N CYS A 866 -4.50 47.99 20.00
CA CYS A 866 -5.17 47.68 21.25
C CYS A 866 -6.69 47.84 21.17
N GLU A 867 -7.21 48.88 20.55
CA GLU A 867 -8.67 49.05 20.34
C GLU A 867 -9.27 47.81 19.60
N LEU A 868 -8.63 47.35 18.54
CA LEU A 868 -9.11 46.20 17.75
C LEU A 868 -8.96 44.86 18.52
N LEU A 869 -7.86 44.70 19.28
CA LEU A 869 -7.66 43.54 20.15
C LEU A 869 -8.71 43.50 21.25
N GLU A 870 -8.99 44.64 21.88
CA GLU A 870 -10.02 44.79 22.90
C GLU A 870 -11.40 44.48 22.35
N ALA A 871 -11.71 44.99 21.17
CA ALA A 871 -12.99 44.72 20.50
C ALA A 871 -13.14 43.20 20.23
N LYS A 872 -12.05 42.53 19.78
CA LYS A 872 -12.06 41.09 19.51
C LYS A 872 -12.18 40.25 20.80
N VAL A 873 -11.48 40.62 21.86
CA VAL A 873 -11.60 39.95 23.17
C VAL A 873 -13.03 40.14 23.72
N ASN A 874 -13.58 41.34 23.65
CA ASN A 874 -14.95 41.59 24.08
C ASN A 874 -15.98 40.78 23.27
N GLU A 875 -15.74 40.57 21.96
CA GLU A 875 -16.56 39.67 21.12
C GLU A 875 -16.53 38.22 21.65
N ILE A 876 -15.32 37.71 22.00
CA ILE A 876 -15.15 36.35 22.56
C ILE A 876 -15.99 36.17 23.81
N PHE A 877 -16.02 37.17 24.71
CA PHE A 877 -16.72 37.09 26.00
C PHE A 877 -18.14 37.66 25.99
N SER A 878 -18.63 38.19 24.83
CA SER A 878 -19.99 38.71 24.71
C SER A 878 -21.03 37.59 24.68
N GLN A 879 -22.03 37.66 25.56
CA GLN A 879 -23.14 36.72 25.61
C GLN A 879 -23.98 36.72 24.32
N ASN A 880 -24.09 37.86 23.65
CA ASN A 880 -24.98 38.02 22.53
C ASN A 880 -24.41 37.51 21.19
N ILE A 881 -23.14 37.07 21.18
CA ILE A 881 -22.47 36.61 19.95
C ILE A 881 -22.15 35.11 20.12
N PRO A 882 -22.88 34.21 19.42
CA PRO A 882 -22.67 32.77 19.55
C PRO A 882 -21.35 32.30 18.92
N PHE A 883 -20.91 31.10 19.25
CA PHE A 883 -19.81 30.44 18.55
C PHE A 883 -20.32 29.84 17.25
N THR A 884 -20.14 30.57 16.15
CA THR A 884 -20.61 30.17 14.82
C THR A 884 -19.57 29.36 14.07
N PRO A 885 -19.99 28.46 13.19
CA PRO A 885 -19.07 27.81 12.24
C PRO A 885 -18.55 28.83 11.23
N THR A 886 -17.31 28.70 10.80
CA THR A 886 -16.76 29.53 9.71
C THR A 886 -17.51 29.33 8.41
N THR A 887 -17.60 30.38 7.60
CA THR A 887 -18.11 30.30 6.22
C THR A 887 -17.04 29.88 5.20
N ASP A 888 -15.76 29.98 5.58
CA ASP A 888 -14.63 29.57 4.74
C ASP A 888 -14.35 28.07 4.87
N LEU A 889 -14.81 27.30 3.88
CA LEU A 889 -14.63 25.86 3.83
C LEU A 889 -13.15 25.43 3.61
N LYS A 890 -12.28 26.34 3.18
CA LYS A 890 -10.84 26.03 3.05
C LYS A 890 -10.22 25.84 4.43
N VAL A 891 -10.65 26.63 5.41
CA VAL A 891 -10.22 26.47 6.81
C VAL A 891 -10.67 25.12 7.39
N CYS A 892 -11.84 24.62 6.97
CA CYS A 892 -12.35 23.35 7.45
C CYS A 892 -11.53 22.15 6.96
N ARG A 893 -10.85 22.21 5.81
CA ARG A 893 -10.06 21.07 5.26
C ARG A 893 -8.93 20.60 6.16
N THR A 894 -8.36 21.50 6.95
CA THR A 894 -7.28 21.22 7.89
C THR A 894 -7.74 21.28 9.36
N CYS A 895 -9.05 21.35 9.59
CA CYS A 895 -9.61 21.46 10.94
C CYS A 895 -9.68 20.07 11.59
N PRO A 896 -9.11 19.86 12.80
CA PRO A 896 -9.16 18.59 13.50
C PRO A 896 -10.58 18.13 13.87
N TYR A 897 -11.56 19.07 13.88
CA TYR A 897 -12.96 18.80 14.18
C TYR A 897 -13.86 18.67 12.93
N LEU A 898 -13.26 18.49 11.74
CA LEU A 898 -13.98 18.36 10.46
C LEU A 898 -15.08 17.30 10.52
N GLN A 899 -14.76 16.13 11.06
CA GLN A 899 -15.70 15.00 11.17
C GLN A 899 -16.88 15.31 12.09
N MET A 900 -16.63 16.02 13.21
CA MET A 900 -17.70 16.45 14.12
C MET A 900 -18.64 17.46 13.44
N CYS A 901 -18.07 18.35 12.65
CA CYS A 901 -18.83 19.33 11.89
C CYS A 901 -19.53 18.73 10.64
N ARG A 902 -19.21 17.51 10.23
CA ARG A 902 -19.75 16.84 9.03
C ARG A 902 -19.59 17.67 7.75
N ARG A 903 -18.47 18.39 7.60
CA ARG A 903 -18.17 19.29 6.48
C ARG A 903 -17.15 18.74 5.48
#